data_3f2b64cd4b28324573826d007d2d3dac
#
_entry.id   3f2b64cd4b28324573826d007d2d3dac
#
_cell.length_a   1.000
_cell.length_b   1.000
_cell.length_c   1.000
_cell.angle_alpha   90.00
_cell.angle_beta   90.00
_cell.angle_gamma   90.00
#
_symmetry.space_group_name_H-M   'P 1'
#
loop_
_entity.id
_entity.type
_entity.pdbx_description
1 polymer ?
#
loop_
_entity_poly.entity_id
_entity_poly.type
_entity_poly.pdbx_seq_one_letter_code
_entity_poly.pdbx_strand_id
1 'polypeptide(L)'
;MKLTDLDAYEVLEQCPLRDLKSEGLVLRHKKSGARIAVISNDDDNKVFYIGFRTPAEDSTGVPHIIEHTVLCGSDKYPVKDPFVELVKGSLNTFLNAITYPEKTIYPVASCNDTDFQNLMSVYMDAVFHPNIYKHQEIFKPEGRHYELESEDAPITINGVVYNEMKGAFSSADDVLQREILNSLFPDNTYSNESGGDPERIPDLTYEDYLDFHRRYYHPCNSYIYLYGNMDVAEKLRWMDEEYLSHYEEIELDSTVKAQKPFEKPVEITKKYPISSAEPEEDNTYLSYNLVVGDILDRKLYLAFDVLDYALLGAPGAPLKQALIDAGIGKDIVGGYDSSTMQPVFSIIAKNANSADKEKFLATIQDVLNRQVKDGVDKKALLAGISASEFRYREADFGQFPKGLLYGIQCLDSWLYDDMQPFMHVEALDTYRFLREQVETGYFETLIEKYLLHNPHASVVVIEPERGLNAKREETLAEKLAAYKDSLSKEEIKQLIADTKHLKQYQEEPSPKEDLAKIPMLKREDMKREAAPLYNTMKKCGDTTVVHHEMFSNGIDYLRILFDIRDMEIKDLPYVGILKYILGYMDTERYGFSELANEINIHTGGISASCGVYPHVKKPEDMQFMFELRVKTLASELPQAMDLLREIIMTTKISDEKRLREIIAQLRSRVEAAFDGSGHSVASMRALSYFSRAAYYQEATAGISFYELVADLDEHFNEKKDALIAQLEKMVQTIFVPERMIVSVVCEEADYQAVEAQIAFLLKNLYPSKKIVKERSLPELHLEKKNEGFMDASQVQYVARAGNYVRHGFSYHGALRILKVIMGYDYLWINVRVKGGAYGCMNSYMRNGDTYFVSYRDPNLKKTDEIYDGIPQYLAHFKADEREMTKYIIGTISDMDTPMNPSAKGARSMTAYLQGLDFADIQKERDQVIGATDEDIRGLKDLIASVLEEKNLCVIGNEDNLKSQSDMFMQLKNLYE
;
A
#
# COMPACT_ATOMS: atom_id res chain seq x y z
N MET A 1 29.48 25.97 -1.64
CA MET A 1 30.54 25.71 -0.64
C MET A 1 31.13 24.34 -0.89
N LYS A 2 32.39 24.07 -0.58
CA LYS A 2 32.94 22.70 -0.78
C LYS A 2 32.76 21.93 0.52
N LEU A 3 32.50 20.62 0.40
CA LEU A 3 32.43 19.72 1.56
C LEU A 3 33.70 19.74 2.43
N THR A 4 34.85 20.01 1.80
CA THR A 4 36.13 20.17 2.48
C THR A 4 36.19 21.39 3.44
N ASP A 5 35.21 22.29 3.40
CA ASP A 5 35.15 23.47 4.25
C ASP A 5 34.27 23.21 5.51
N LEU A 6 33.80 21.98 5.72
CA LEU A 6 32.98 21.57 6.86
C LEU A 6 33.81 20.79 7.89
N ASP A 7 34.44 21.52 8.81
CA ASP A 7 35.32 20.93 9.84
C ASP A 7 34.58 19.98 10.80
N ALA A 8 33.26 20.11 10.95
CA ALA A 8 32.43 19.28 11.83
C ALA A 8 32.28 17.83 11.35
N TYR A 9 32.51 17.57 10.07
CA TYR A 9 32.31 16.25 9.45
C TYR A 9 33.60 15.59 9.01
N GLU A 10 33.64 14.26 9.09
CA GLU A 10 34.62 13.42 8.46
C GLU A 10 34.00 12.76 7.23
N VAL A 11 34.61 12.92 6.06
CA VAL A 11 34.21 12.21 4.85
C VAL A 11 34.89 10.83 4.88
N LEU A 12 34.10 9.79 5.11
CA LEU A 12 34.59 8.41 5.18
C LEU A 12 34.73 7.80 3.78
N GLU A 13 33.80 8.09 2.87
CA GLU A 13 33.82 7.62 1.50
C GLU A 13 33.17 8.64 0.57
N GLN A 14 33.71 8.71 -0.67
CA GLN A 14 33.09 9.39 -1.81
C GLN A 14 33.27 8.51 -3.03
N CYS A 15 32.17 8.07 -3.64
CA CYS A 15 32.19 7.12 -4.75
C CYS A 15 31.12 7.44 -5.82
N PRO A 16 31.42 7.14 -7.10
CA PRO A 16 30.40 7.21 -8.14
C PRO A 16 29.42 6.04 -8.02
N LEU A 17 28.14 6.33 -7.93
CA LEU A 17 27.04 5.36 -8.03
C LEU A 17 26.60 5.31 -9.50
N ARG A 18 27.21 4.41 -10.26
CA ARG A 18 27.10 4.40 -11.74
C ARG A 18 25.73 4.00 -12.23
N ASP A 19 25.13 3.02 -11.58
CA ASP A 19 23.81 2.52 -11.92
C ASP A 19 22.73 3.60 -11.74
N LEU A 20 22.91 4.45 -10.72
CA LEU A 20 21.99 5.55 -10.40
C LEU A 20 22.38 6.88 -11.06
N LYS A 21 23.49 6.94 -11.82
CA LYS A 21 24.04 8.19 -12.39
C LYS A 21 24.21 9.27 -11.32
N SER A 22 24.69 8.88 -10.15
CA SER A 22 24.76 9.72 -8.94
C SER A 22 26.12 9.70 -8.31
N GLU A 23 26.36 10.57 -7.34
CA GLU A 23 27.53 10.57 -6.47
C GLU A 23 27.12 10.16 -5.06
N GLY A 24 27.78 9.14 -4.49
CA GLY A 24 27.59 8.68 -3.13
C GLY A 24 28.58 9.29 -2.16
N LEU A 25 28.13 9.71 -0.97
CA LEU A 25 28.98 10.21 0.11
C LEU A 25 28.59 9.50 1.40
N VAL A 26 29.61 9.05 2.14
CA VAL A 26 29.45 8.55 3.51
C VAL A 26 30.22 9.48 4.45
N LEU A 27 29.52 10.02 5.42
CA LEU A 27 30.10 10.97 6.36
C LEU A 27 29.74 10.59 7.80
N ARG A 28 30.59 11.07 8.73
CA ARG A 28 30.34 11.00 10.17
C ARG A 28 30.48 12.38 10.78
N HIS A 29 29.53 12.77 11.61
CA HIS A 29 29.66 13.99 12.42
C HIS A 29 30.61 13.72 13.59
N LYS A 30 31.74 14.47 13.67
CA LYS A 30 32.87 14.17 14.56
C LYS A 30 32.50 14.24 16.05
N LYS A 31 31.63 15.18 16.42
CA LYS A 31 31.28 15.44 17.82
C LYS A 31 30.21 14.47 18.33
N SER A 32 29.14 14.33 17.58
CA SER A 32 27.98 13.54 18.02
C SER A 32 28.00 12.09 17.57
N GLY A 33 28.84 11.72 16.63
CA GLY A 33 28.92 10.37 16.06
C GLY A 33 27.82 10.05 15.06
N ALA A 34 26.96 11.03 14.67
CA ALA A 34 25.89 10.82 13.70
C ALA A 34 26.42 10.33 12.34
N ARG A 35 25.75 9.36 11.76
CA ARG A 35 26.05 8.78 10.44
C ARG A 35 25.24 9.45 9.35
N ILE A 36 25.87 9.81 8.25
CA ILE A 36 25.22 10.46 7.13
C ILE A 36 25.55 9.75 5.82
N ALA A 37 24.55 9.41 5.02
CA ALA A 37 24.71 8.95 3.65
C ALA A 37 24.00 9.91 2.69
N VAL A 38 24.66 10.22 1.58
CA VAL A 38 24.12 11.14 0.57
C VAL A 38 24.19 10.48 -0.80
N ILE A 39 23.07 10.53 -1.55
CA ILE A 39 23.05 10.22 -2.98
C ILE A 39 22.71 11.51 -3.73
N SER A 40 23.75 12.16 -4.27
CA SER A 40 23.62 13.44 -4.99
C SER A 40 23.42 13.20 -6.48
N ASN A 41 22.39 13.81 -7.05
CA ASN A 41 22.04 13.75 -8.48
C ASN A 41 21.19 14.96 -8.87
N ASP A 42 20.59 14.93 -10.08
CA ASP A 42 19.77 16.00 -10.65
C ASP A 42 18.25 15.82 -10.43
N ASP A 43 17.83 14.88 -9.56
CA ASP A 43 16.42 14.69 -9.22
C ASP A 43 15.92 15.81 -8.30
N ASP A 44 14.93 16.57 -8.77
CA ASP A 44 14.36 17.67 -8.01
C ASP A 44 13.48 17.19 -6.84
N ASN A 45 13.03 15.93 -6.84
CA ASN A 45 12.27 15.36 -5.73
C ASN A 45 13.22 14.90 -4.61
N LYS A 46 13.63 15.88 -3.80
CA LYS A 46 14.59 15.69 -2.71
C LYS A 46 13.99 14.86 -1.59
N VAL A 47 14.80 13.97 -1.04
CA VAL A 47 14.41 13.14 0.10
C VAL A 47 15.39 13.32 1.25
N PHE A 48 14.85 13.43 2.43
CA PHE A 48 15.55 13.36 3.71
C PHE A 48 14.86 12.31 4.56
N TYR A 49 15.60 11.50 5.27
CA TYR A 49 15.13 10.88 6.49
C TYR A 49 16.17 10.92 7.59
N ILE A 50 15.70 10.95 8.83
CA ILE A 50 16.48 10.56 10.00
C ILE A 50 15.88 9.27 10.54
N GLY A 51 16.72 8.25 10.72
CA GLY A 51 16.34 6.97 11.28
C GLY A 51 17.18 6.61 12.49
N PHE A 52 16.66 5.73 13.33
CA PHE A 52 17.36 5.21 14.50
C PHE A 52 17.25 3.69 14.54
N ARG A 53 18.27 3.01 15.06
CA ARG A 53 18.08 1.62 15.47
C ARG A 53 17.26 1.62 16.76
N THR A 54 16.10 0.95 16.70
CA THR A 54 15.11 0.89 17.78
C THR A 54 14.70 -0.56 18.06
N PRO A 55 15.67 -1.43 18.46
CA PRO A 55 15.38 -2.83 18.69
C PRO A 55 14.33 -2.97 19.80
N ALA A 56 13.21 -3.61 19.51
CA ALA A 56 12.16 -3.89 20.48
C ALA A 56 12.67 -4.92 21.51
N GLU A 57 12.58 -4.61 22.80
CA GLU A 57 12.99 -5.47 23.89
C GLU A 57 11.85 -6.36 24.40
N ASP A 58 10.62 -5.97 24.11
CA ASP A 58 9.39 -6.68 24.39
C ASP A 58 8.31 -6.35 23.35
N SER A 59 7.12 -6.89 23.53
CA SER A 59 6.00 -6.68 22.61
C SER A 59 5.01 -5.60 23.08
N THR A 60 5.44 -4.63 23.88
CA THR A 60 4.59 -3.50 24.32
C THR A 60 4.38 -2.45 23.23
N GLY A 61 5.09 -2.54 22.09
CA GLY A 61 4.98 -1.60 20.98
C GLY A 61 5.59 -0.24 21.27
N VAL A 62 6.52 -0.13 22.21
CA VAL A 62 7.15 1.13 22.56
C VAL A 62 7.80 1.84 21.37
N PRO A 63 8.47 1.15 20.39
CA PRO A 63 9.02 1.83 19.20
C PRO A 63 7.94 2.50 18.37
N HIS A 64 6.80 1.83 18.16
CA HIS A 64 5.67 2.33 17.37
C HIS A 64 4.94 3.48 18.06
N ILE A 65 4.72 3.37 19.37
CA ILE A 65 4.10 4.46 20.14
C ILE A 65 5.01 5.71 20.13
N ILE A 66 6.33 5.55 20.21
CA ILE A 66 7.26 6.69 20.07
C ILE A 66 7.22 7.27 18.66
N GLU A 67 7.14 6.44 17.63
CA GLU A 67 6.99 6.90 16.24
C GLU A 67 5.83 7.91 16.12
N HIS A 68 4.64 7.55 16.61
CA HIS A 68 3.48 8.42 16.60
C HIS A 68 3.69 9.68 17.44
N THR A 69 4.22 9.54 18.63
CA THR A 69 4.18 10.58 19.67
C THR A 69 5.27 11.64 19.52
N VAL A 70 6.45 11.35 18.96
CA VAL A 70 7.47 12.38 18.71
C VAL A 70 7.00 13.44 17.72
N LEU A 71 6.08 13.09 16.82
CA LEU A 71 5.47 14.00 15.87
C LEU A 71 4.32 14.84 16.47
N CYS A 72 4.00 14.65 17.77
CA CYS A 72 2.95 15.38 18.48
C CYS A 72 3.48 16.62 19.22
N GLY A 73 4.39 17.37 18.60
CA GLY A 73 4.96 18.63 19.13
C GLY A 73 6.36 18.50 19.68
N SER A 74 7.10 19.60 19.54
CA SER A 74 8.50 19.70 19.93
C SER A 74 8.81 21.06 20.55
N ASP A 75 10.02 21.27 21.02
CA ASP A 75 10.45 22.52 21.66
C ASP A 75 10.30 23.74 20.74
N LYS A 76 10.74 23.61 19.50
CA LYS A 76 10.67 24.68 18.49
C LYS A 76 9.26 24.81 17.89
N TYR A 77 8.52 23.70 17.82
CA TYR A 77 7.20 23.60 17.21
C TYR A 77 6.18 23.01 18.20
N PRO A 78 5.76 23.78 19.23
CA PRO A 78 4.98 23.27 20.35
C PRO A 78 3.47 23.19 20.05
N VAL A 79 3.10 22.84 18.81
CA VAL A 79 1.72 22.53 18.43
C VAL A 79 1.42 21.06 18.75
N LYS A 80 0.14 20.73 18.97
CA LYS A 80 -0.27 19.36 19.32
C LYS A 80 0.00 18.34 18.22
N ASP A 81 -0.06 18.78 16.95
CA ASP A 81 0.13 17.90 15.79
C ASP A 81 0.83 18.67 14.65
N PRO A 82 2.17 18.87 14.72
CA PRO A 82 2.94 19.47 13.64
C PRO A 82 2.85 18.67 12.33
N PHE A 83 2.71 17.33 12.41
CA PHE A 83 2.58 16.46 11.24
C PHE A 83 1.34 16.84 10.42
N VAL A 84 0.17 16.94 11.05
CA VAL A 84 -1.07 17.34 10.37
C VAL A 84 -0.98 18.77 9.81
N GLU A 85 -0.32 19.69 10.53
CA GLU A 85 -0.10 21.04 10.04
C GLU A 85 0.78 21.06 8.76
N LEU A 86 1.81 20.22 8.70
CA LEU A 86 2.65 20.06 7.51
C LEU A 86 1.88 19.40 6.34
N VAL A 87 1.12 18.34 6.59
CA VAL A 87 0.30 17.71 5.53
C VAL A 87 -0.64 18.73 4.89
N LYS A 88 -1.24 19.60 5.69
CA LYS A 88 -2.15 20.66 5.21
C LYS A 88 -1.42 21.81 4.52
N GLY A 89 -0.16 22.10 4.88
CA GLY A 89 0.49 23.36 4.57
C GLY A 89 1.88 23.29 3.94
N SER A 90 2.29 22.14 3.38
CA SER A 90 3.55 21.99 2.66
C SER A 90 3.35 21.45 1.24
N LEU A 91 4.33 21.62 0.37
CA LEU A 91 4.41 21.00 -0.96
C LEU A 91 5.14 19.64 -0.89
N ASN A 92 4.92 18.90 0.18
CA ASN A 92 5.51 17.59 0.35
C ASN A 92 5.08 16.63 -0.76
N THR A 93 6.01 15.84 -1.24
CA THR A 93 5.74 14.70 -2.12
C THR A 93 5.69 13.40 -1.34
N PHE A 94 6.19 13.42 -0.11
CA PHE A 94 6.07 12.37 0.88
C PHE A 94 6.28 12.92 2.29
N LEU A 95 5.47 12.45 3.22
CA LEU A 95 5.53 12.81 4.63
C LEU A 95 4.98 11.65 5.44
N ASN A 96 5.82 10.99 6.24
CA ASN A 96 5.40 9.87 7.09
C ASN A 96 6.43 9.61 8.21
N ALA A 97 6.13 8.62 9.04
CA ALA A 97 7.07 7.90 9.88
C ALA A 97 6.82 6.41 9.71
N ILE A 98 7.81 5.55 9.92
CA ILE A 98 7.71 4.12 9.65
C ILE A 98 8.52 3.36 10.70
N THR A 99 7.87 2.47 11.46
CA THR A 99 8.51 1.55 12.39
C THR A 99 8.67 0.16 11.77
N TYR A 100 9.88 -0.36 11.83
CA TYR A 100 10.27 -1.72 11.48
C TYR A 100 10.67 -2.50 12.75
N PRO A 101 10.93 -3.78 12.66
CA PRO A 101 11.31 -4.58 13.84
C PRO A 101 12.53 -4.05 14.61
N GLU A 102 13.50 -3.43 13.92
CA GLU A 102 14.75 -2.97 14.55
C GLU A 102 15.12 -1.53 14.27
N LYS A 103 14.31 -0.81 13.50
CA LYS A 103 14.55 0.59 13.14
C LYS A 103 13.27 1.39 13.06
N THR A 104 13.36 2.69 13.30
CA THR A 104 12.28 3.65 13.06
C THR A 104 12.83 4.80 12.22
N ILE A 105 12.17 5.15 11.13
CA ILE A 105 12.59 6.21 10.21
C ILE A 105 11.53 7.29 10.06
N TYR A 106 11.99 8.51 9.86
CA TYR A 106 11.17 9.72 9.72
C TYR A 106 11.46 10.40 8.38
N PRO A 107 10.84 9.92 7.29
CA PRO A 107 11.10 10.40 5.93
C PRO A 107 10.22 11.57 5.52
N VAL A 108 10.82 12.52 4.79
CA VAL A 108 10.14 13.61 4.11
C VAL A 108 10.70 13.80 2.71
N ALA A 109 9.87 14.27 1.78
CA ALA A 109 10.30 14.61 0.43
C ALA A 109 9.57 15.84 -0.10
N SER A 110 10.27 16.65 -0.90
CA SER A 110 9.69 17.81 -1.59
C SER A 110 10.52 18.21 -2.81
N CYS A 111 9.82 18.68 -3.86
CA CYS A 111 10.47 19.29 -5.02
C CYS A 111 10.84 20.78 -4.79
N ASN A 112 10.34 21.40 -3.73
CA ASN A 112 10.61 22.79 -3.40
C ASN A 112 11.71 22.88 -2.34
N ASP A 113 12.77 23.68 -2.58
CA ASP A 113 13.92 23.77 -1.67
C ASP A 113 13.58 24.38 -0.31
N THR A 114 12.74 25.41 -0.28
CA THR A 114 12.31 26.06 0.96
C THR A 114 11.44 25.13 1.78
N ASP A 115 10.50 24.45 1.13
CA ASP A 115 9.63 23.49 1.77
C ASP A 115 10.42 22.29 2.31
N PHE A 116 11.35 21.76 1.53
CA PHE A 116 12.25 20.69 1.96
C PHE A 116 13.03 21.05 3.23
N GLN A 117 13.57 22.28 3.30
CA GLN A 117 14.24 22.77 4.51
C GLN A 117 13.30 22.91 5.70
N ASN A 118 12.06 23.35 5.46
CA ASN A 118 11.02 23.45 6.49
C ASN A 118 10.69 22.06 7.06
N LEU A 119 10.48 21.08 6.19
CA LEU A 119 10.20 19.69 6.57
C LEU A 119 11.35 19.10 7.39
N MET A 120 12.60 19.24 6.93
CA MET A 120 13.78 18.82 7.68
C MET A 120 13.81 19.43 9.09
N SER A 121 13.52 20.74 9.21
CA SER A 121 13.57 21.45 10.49
C SER A 121 12.54 20.91 11.49
N VAL A 122 11.31 20.66 11.04
CA VAL A 122 10.26 20.12 11.92
C VAL A 122 10.61 18.70 12.36
N TYR A 123 11.07 17.85 11.44
CA TYR A 123 11.37 16.45 11.76
C TYR A 123 12.60 16.27 12.64
N MET A 124 13.66 17.06 12.42
CA MET A 124 14.84 17.04 13.29
C MET A 124 14.50 17.48 14.72
N ASP A 125 13.68 18.52 14.88
CA ASP A 125 13.27 18.98 16.20
C ASP A 125 12.34 18.00 16.88
N ALA A 126 11.43 17.39 16.13
CA ALA A 126 10.50 16.38 16.63
C ALA A 126 11.22 15.17 17.23
N VAL A 127 12.24 14.62 16.56
CA VAL A 127 12.93 13.41 17.04
C VAL A 127 13.91 13.68 18.19
N PHE A 128 14.51 14.88 18.25
CA PHE A 128 15.51 15.22 19.28
C PHE A 128 14.93 15.94 20.50
N HIS A 129 13.89 16.75 20.32
CA HIS A 129 13.31 17.59 21.36
C HIS A 129 11.78 17.47 21.47
N PRO A 130 11.22 16.22 21.47
CA PRO A 130 9.77 16.05 21.50
C PRO A 130 9.18 16.51 22.83
N ASN A 131 7.94 16.97 22.78
CA ASN A 131 7.20 17.40 23.97
C ASN A 131 6.69 16.25 24.85
N ILE A 132 7.00 15.00 24.50
CA ILE A 132 6.61 13.79 25.27
C ILE A 132 7.06 13.84 26.72
N TYR A 133 8.14 14.55 27.05
CA TYR A 133 8.67 14.75 28.39
C TYR A 133 7.89 15.77 29.22
N LYS A 134 7.11 16.64 28.57
CA LYS A 134 6.36 17.70 29.20
C LYS A 134 4.89 17.39 29.38
N HIS A 135 4.33 16.57 28.45
CA HIS A 135 2.90 16.32 28.35
C HIS A 135 2.61 14.81 28.23
N GLN A 136 2.17 14.21 29.35
CA GLN A 136 1.73 12.81 29.36
C GLN A 136 0.48 12.61 28.47
N GLU A 137 -0.27 13.68 28.22
CA GLU A 137 -1.42 13.70 27.35
C GLU A 137 -1.10 13.36 25.88
N ILE A 138 0.19 13.37 25.49
CA ILE A 138 0.64 12.90 24.17
C ILE A 138 0.65 11.37 24.12
N PHE A 139 1.20 10.73 25.16
CA PHE A 139 1.31 9.27 25.21
C PHE A 139 -0.06 8.57 25.26
N LYS A 140 -1.02 9.12 26.01
CA LYS A 140 -2.30 8.46 26.29
C LYS A 140 -3.17 8.25 25.06
N PRO A 141 -3.45 9.27 24.21
CA PRO A 141 -4.28 9.09 23.01
C PRO A 141 -3.62 8.23 21.94
N GLU A 142 -2.34 8.44 21.69
CA GLU A 142 -1.63 7.70 20.64
C GLU A 142 -1.29 6.27 21.06
N GLY A 143 -0.79 6.06 22.27
CA GLY A 143 -0.43 4.74 22.76
C GLY A 143 -1.62 3.97 23.30
N ARG A 144 -1.92 4.22 24.59
CA ARG A 144 -3.07 3.61 25.27
C ARG A 144 -3.44 4.34 26.57
N HIS A 145 -4.71 4.27 26.94
CA HIS A 145 -5.20 4.76 28.24
C HIS A 145 -6.47 4.02 28.65
N TYR A 146 -6.74 4.04 29.96
CA TYR A 146 -8.01 3.60 30.49
C TYR A 146 -9.03 4.73 30.41
N GLU A 147 -10.25 4.42 29.98
CA GLU A 147 -11.40 5.32 29.99
C GLU A 147 -12.45 4.86 30.99
N LEU A 148 -12.97 5.79 31.78
CA LEU A 148 -14.09 5.58 32.69
C LEU A 148 -15.02 6.79 32.64
N GLU A 149 -16.19 6.64 32.06
CA GLU A 149 -17.15 7.75 31.88
C GLU A 149 -17.92 8.12 33.17
N SER A 150 -18.23 7.13 34.00
CA SER A 150 -18.95 7.28 35.25
C SER A 150 -18.64 6.13 36.21
N GLU A 151 -19.03 6.27 37.49
CA GLU A 151 -18.81 5.21 38.49
C GLU A 151 -19.46 3.87 38.09
N ASP A 152 -20.59 3.90 37.38
CA ASP A 152 -21.30 2.68 36.96
C ASP A 152 -20.84 2.12 35.60
N ALA A 153 -20.11 2.91 34.79
CA ALA A 153 -19.64 2.46 33.49
C ALA A 153 -18.49 1.42 33.61
N PRO A 154 -18.31 0.51 32.66
CA PRO A 154 -17.13 -0.32 32.60
C PRO A 154 -15.87 0.50 32.27
N ILE A 155 -14.70 0.04 32.74
CA ILE A 155 -13.43 0.58 32.24
C ILE A 155 -13.20 -0.01 30.84
N THR A 156 -12.75 0.82 29.92
CA THR A 156 -12.30 0.41 28.58
C THR A 156 -10.86 0.85 28.35
N ILE A 157 -10.21 0.24 27.37
CA ILE A 157 -8.89 0.67 26.89
C ILE A 157 -9.07 1.31 25.52
N ASN A 158 -8.46 2.47 25.33
CA ASN A 158 -8.46 3.19 24.06
C ASN A 158 -7.05 3.73 23.76
N GLY A 159 -6.77 3.98 22.50
CA GLY A 159 -5.52 4.52 21.97
C GLY A 159 -5.38 4.19 20.50
N VAL A 160 -4.76 5.07 19.72
CA VAL A 160 -4.64 4.90 18.26
C VAL A 160 -3.84 3.63 17.93
N VAL A 161 -2.62 3.50 18.46
CA VAL A 161 -1.77 2.31 18.25
C VAL A 161 -2.44 1.05 18.79
N TYR A 162 -3.05 1.11 19.97
CA TYR A 162 -3.78 -0.03 20.53
C TYR A 162 -4.88 -0.54 19.59
N ASN A 163 -5.71 0.36 19.06
CA ASN A 163 -6.81 0.00 18.16
C ASN A 163 -6.31 -0.46 16.79
N GLU A 164 -5.25 0.17 16.28
CA GLU A 164 -4.60 -0.24 15.04
C GLU A 164 -4.12 -1.70 15.13
N MET A 165 -3.41 -2.03 16.20
CA MET A 165 -2.87 -3.36 16.39
C MET A 165 -3.97 -4.41 16.66
N LYS A 166 -5.07 -4.04 17.31
CA LYS A 166 -6.27 -4.92 17.36
C LYS A 166 -6.79 -5.27 15.98
N GLY A 167 -6.80 -4.30 15.08
CA GLY A 167 -7.16 -4.52 13.68
C GLY A 167 -6.17 -5.43 12.95
N ALA A 168 -4.88 -5.20 13.08
CA ALA A 168 -3.83 -6.01 12.47
C ALA A 168 -3.88 -7.48 12.94
N PHE A 169 -4.07 -7.70 14.23
CA PHE A 169 -4.15 -9.06 14.81
C PHE A 169 -5.44 -9.82 14.47
N SER A 170 -6.36 -9.22 13.74
CA SER A 170 -7.55 -9.92 13.22
C SER A 170 -7.28 -10.62 11.88
N SER A 171 -6.20 -10.27 11.18
CA SER A 171 -5.80 -10.86 9.90
C SER A 171 -4.98 -12.13 10.12
N ALA A 172 -5.33 -13.22 9.43
CA ALA A 172 -4.54 -14.46 9.43
C ALA A 172 -3.13 -14.24 8.86
N ASP A 173 -2.99 -13.42 7.83
CA ASP A 173 -1.70 -13.10 7.21
C ASP A 173 -0.78 -12.35 8.18
N ASP A 174 -1.29 -11.35 8.90
CA ASP A 174 -0.49 -10.60 9.88
C ASP A 174 -0.04 -11.48 11.05
N VAL A 175 -0.94 -12.35 11.55
CA VAL A 175 -0.59 -13.34 12.58
C VAL A 175 0.50 -14.28 12.08
N LEU A 176 0.39 -14.77 10.84
CA LEU A 176 1.37 -15.68 10.25
C LEU A 176 2.74 -15.01 10.12
N GLN A 177 2.81 -13.80 9.57
CA GLN A 177 4.07 -13.08 9.36
C GLN A 177 4.80 -12.83 10.68
N ARG A 178 4.08 -12.43 11.72
CA ARG A 178 4.63 -12.26 13.05
C ARG A 178 5.22 -13.59 13.59
N GLU A 179 4.46 -14.67 13.54
CA GLU A 179 4.91 -15.96 14.08
C GLU A 179 6.07 -16.56 13.27
N ILE A 180 6.19 -16.24 11.99
CA ILE A 180 7.38 -16.60 11.19
C ILE A 180 8.63 -15.95 11.78
N LEU A 181 8.64 -14.64 11.98
CA LEU A 181 9.80 -13.93 12.55
C LEU A 181 10.08 -14.38 13.98
N ASN A 182 9.06 -14.42 14.84
CA ASN A 182 9.22 -14.82 16.24
C ASN A 182 9.77 -16.24 16.38
N SER A 183 9.36 -17.16 15.53
CA SER A 183 9.81 -18.55 15.56
C SER A 183 11.25 -18.74 15.08
N LEU A 184 11.67 -17.95 14.11
CA LEU A 184 13.03 -18.03 13.54
C LEU A 184 14.09 -17.29 14.35
N PHE A 185 13.70 -16.29 15.14
CA PHE A 185 14.60 -15.38 15.82
C PHE A 185 14.28 -15.21 17.32
N PRO A 186 14.23 -16.31 18.12
CA PRO A 186 13.80 -16.24 19.51
C PRO A 186 14.75 -15.49 20.45
N ASP A 187 16.01 -15.27 20.07
CA ASP A 187 17.06 -14.71 20.95
C ASP A 187 17.40 -13.24 20.63
N ASN A 188 16.66 -12.59 19.74
CA ASN A 188 16.92 -11.20 19.35
C ASN A 188 15.63 -10.38 19.19
N THR A 189 15.73 -9.13 18.72
CA THR A 189 14.60 -8.20 18.59
C THR A 189 13.43 -8.73 17.78
N TYR A 190 13.68 -9.58 16.78
CA TYR A 190 12.63 -10.14 15.92
C TYR A 190 11.71 -11.16 16.63
N SER A 191 12.05 -11.56 17.86
CA SER A 191 11.14 -12.33 18.72
C SER A 191 9.99 -11.50 19.28
N ASN A 192 10.08 -10.18 19.18
CA ASN A 192 9.13 -9.22 19.73
C ASN A 192 8.32 -8.55 18.61
N GLU A 193 7.10 -8.11 18.96
CA GLU A 193 6.26 -7.31 18.07
C GLU A 193 6.55 -5.82 18.27
N SER A 194 7.29 -5.21 17.35
CA SER A 194 7.66 -3.79 17.45
C SER A 194 6.45 -2.86 17.31
N GLY A 195 5.41 -3.29 16.57
CA GLY A 195 4.13 -2.58 16.46
C GLY A 195 3.30 -2.63 17.74
N GLY A 196 3.51 -3.66 18.56
CA GLY A 196 2.83 -3.89 19.83
C GLY A 196 1.76 -4.98 19.75
N ASP A 197 1.82 -5.92 20.66
CA ASP A 197 0.78 -6.91 20.87
C ASP A 197 -0.36 -6.28 21.70
N PRO A 198 -1.62 -6.28 21.25
CA PRO A 198 -2.73 -5.70 22.00
C PRO A 198 -2.89 -6.23 23.43
N GLU A 199 -2.44 -7.47 23.70
CA GLU A 199 -2.43 -8.03 25.05
C GLU A 199 -1.26 -7.50 25.90
N ARG A 200 -0.19 -6.97 25.28
CA ARG A 200 1.03 -6.48 25.92
C ARG A 200 1.13 -4.95 25.94
N ILE A 201 0.56 -4.24 24.98
CA ILE A 201 0.55 -2.76 24.95
C ILE A 201 0.10 -2.15 26.29
N PRO A 202 -0.92 -2.71 27.01
CA PRO A 202 -1.33 -2.18 28.31
C PRO A 202 -0.27 -2.27 29.42
N ASP A 203 0.75 -3.10 29.26
CA ASP A 203 1.83 -3.25 30.23
C ASP A 203 2.85 -2.11 30.17
N LEU A 204 2.93 -1.35 29.07
CA LEU A 204 3.88 -0.26 28.90
C LEU A 204 3.62 0.87 29.89
N THR A 205 4.64 1.20 30.68
CA THR A 205 4.59 2.36 31.55
C THR A 205 5.08 3.63 30.86
N TYR A 206 4.65 4.79 31.33
CA TYR A 206 5.13 6.07 30.80
C TYR A 206 6.64 6.28 31.04
N GLU A 207 7.19 5.73 32.12
CA GLU A 207 8.62 5.81 32.42
C GLU A 207 9.45 4.97 31.45
N ASP A 208 9.06 3.71 31.19
CA ASP A 208 9.73 2.83 30.23
C ASP A 208 9.67 3.42 28.81
N TYR A 209 8.54 4.02 28.46
CA TYR A 209 8.39 4.73 27.19
C TYR A 209 9.37 5.91 27.06
N LEU A 210 9.51 6.76 28.09
CA LEU A 210 10.47 7.86 28.08
C LEU A 210 11.92 7.38 28.08
N ASP A 211 12.22 6.29 28.80
CA ASP A 211 13.55 5.70 28.83
C ASP A 211 13.98 5.14 27.49
N PHE A 212 13.05 4.52 26.76
CA PHE A 212 13.34 4.04 25.41
C PHE A 212 13.73 5.20 24.47
N HIS A 213 13.01 6.30 24.50
CA HIS A 213 13.37 7.49 23.72
C HIS A 213 14.73 8.05 24.14
N ARG A 214 14.99 8.26 25.44
CA ARG A 214 16.28 8.77 25.93
C ARG A 214 17.45 7.92 25.47
N ARG A 215 17.26 6.59 25.43
CA ARG A 215 18.32 5.64 25.08
C ARG A 215 18.59 5.62 23.59
N TYR A 216 17.57 5.54 22.76
CA TYR A 216 17.75 5.25 21.32
C TYR A 216 17.72 6.48 20.43
N TYR A 217 17.09 7.59 20.83
CA TYR A 217 16.96 8.80 20.02
C TYR A 217 18.10 9.79 20.28
N HIS A 218 19.34 9.30 20.06
CA HIS A 218 20.56 10.09 20.19
C HIS A 218 21.29 10.13 18.84
N PRO A 219 21.95 11.26 18.47
CA PRO A 219 22.62 11.36 17.15
C PRO A 219 23.61 10.24 16.86
N CYS A 220 24.35 9.71 17.86
CA CYS A 220 25.29 8.60 17.63
C CYS A 220 24.60 7.29 17.19
N ASN A 221 23.28 7.17 17.41
CA ASN A 221 22.45 6.05 16.95
C ASN A 221 21.69 6.36 15.68
N SER A 222 21.82 7.58 15.13
CA SER A 222 21.07 8.01 13.96
C SER A 222 21.72 7.61 12.64
N TYR A 223 20.87 7.44 11.64
CA TYR A 223 21.16 7.24 10.22
C TYR A 223 20.46 8.35 9.45
N ILE A 224 21.24 9.35 9.01
CA ILE A 224 20.72 10.51 8.27
C ILE A 224 20.96 10.31 6.79
N TYR A 225 19.94 10.41 5.99
CA TYR A 225 19.99 10.21 4.54
C TYR A 225 19.52 11.45 3.79
N LEU A 226 20.25 11.82 2.75
CA LEU A 226 19.93 12.89 1.83
C LEU A 226 20.00 12.40 0.39
N TYR A 227 19.00 12.72 -0.42
CA TYR A 227 18.93 12.34 -1.83
C TYR A 227 18.45 13.51 -2.69
N GLY A 228 19.05 13.66 -3.87
CA GLY A 228 18.56 14.53 -4.92
C GLY A 228 19.41 15.77 -5.17
N ASN A 229 18.80 16.73 -5.86
CA ASN A 229 19.43 17.98 -6.27
C ASN A 229 19.36 19.04 -5.16
N MET A 230 20.42 19.18 -4.38
CA MET A 230 20.49 20.16 -3.28
C MET A 230 21.94 20.62 -3.03
N ASP A 231 22.11 21.76 -2.35
CA ASP A 231 23.39 22.13 -1.74
C ASP A 231 23.62 21.31 -0.46
N VAL A 232 24.27 20.15 -0.61
CA VAL A 232 24.55 19.23 0.49
C VAL A 232 25.35 19.90 1.60
N ALA A 233 26.31 20.78 1.26
CA ALA A 233 27.14 21.46 2.24
C ALA A 233 26.34 22.45 3.10
N GLU A 234 25.32 23.10 2.52
CA GLU A 234 24.40 23.95 3.25
C GLU A 234 23.58 23.16 4.26
N LYS A 235 23.03 22.01 3.84
CA LYS A 235 22.24 21.12 4.71
C LYS A 235 23.06 20.57 5.87
N LEU A 236 24.27 20.10 5.58
CA LEU A 236 25.19 19.57 6.61
C LEU A 236 25.53 20.63 7.65
N ARG A 237 25.84 21.87 7.21
CA ARG A 237 26.12 22.96 8.14
C ARG A 237 24.95 23.28 9.03
N TRP A 238 23.76 23.39 8.43
CA TRP A 238 22.55 23.66 9.18
C TRP A 238 22.27 22.56 10.24
N MET A 239 22.46 21.27 9.89
CA MET A 239 22.31 20.17 10.84
C MET A 239 23.33 20.24 11.98
N ASP A 240 24.59 20.61 11.70
CA ASP A 240 25.62 20.82 12.71
C ASP A 240 25.24 21.96 13.67
N GLU A 241 24.97 23.15 13.12
CA GLU A 241 24.72 24.38 13.90
C GLU A 241 23.44 24.26 14.74
N GLU A 242 22.35 23.73 14.21
CA GLU A 242 21.06 23.69 14.90
C GLU A 242 20.89 22.49 15.84
N TYR A 243 21.57 21.33 15.56
CA TYR A 243 21.32 20.09 16.30
C TYR A 243 22.60 19.35 16.69
N LEU A 244 23.42 18.87 15.74
CA LEU A 244 24.41 17.84 16.00
C LEU A 244 25.57 18.32 16.89
N SER A 245 25.95 19.57 16.79
CA SER A 245 27.02 20.18 17.63
C SER A 245 26.64 20.28 19.12
N HIS A 246 25.37 20.14 19.45
CA HIS A 246 24.89 20.19 20.84
C HIS A 246 25.05 18.86 21.59
N TYR A 247 25.40 17.79 20.88
CA TYR A 247 25.55 16.43 21.43
C TYR A 247 27.01 16.00 21.41
N GLU A 248 27.39 15.25 22.45
CA GLU A 248 28.65 14.50 22.49
C GLU A 248 28.33 13.03 22.12
N GLU A 249 29.28 12.34 21.51
CA GLU A 249 29.10 10.90 21.27
C GLU A 249 29.04 10.13 22.59
N ILE A 250 28.09 9.22 22.70
CA ILE A 250 27.90 8.35 23.88
C ILE A 250 28.13 6.89 23.50
N GLU A 251 28.45 6.06 24.48
CA GLU A 251 28.49 4.61 24.31
C GLU A 251 27.04 4.07 24.38
N LEU A 252 26.61 3.47 23.29
CA LEU A 252 25.25 2.90 23.14
C LEU A 252 25.33 1.60 22.34
N ASP A 253 24.86 0.50 22.91
CA ASP A 253 24.65 -0.76 22.19
C ASP A 253 23.19 -0.86 21.72
N SER A 254 22.96 -0.58 20.45
CA SER A 254 21.69 -0.83 19.75
C SER A 254 21.84 -1.93 18.68
N THR A 255 22.93 -2.67 18.72
CA THR A 255 23.30 -3.63 17.68
C THR A 255 22.32 -4.80 17.65
N VAL A 256 21.79 -5.11 16.49
CA VAL A 256 21.00 -6.33 16.26
C VAL A 256 21.97 -7.51 16.23
N LYS A 257 21.73 -8.50 17.06
CA LYS A 257 22.56 -9.70 17.14
C LYS A 257 22.01 -10.76 16.20
N ALA A 258 22.89 -11.41 15.45
CA ALA A 258 22.49 -12.53 14.61
C ALA A 258 21.97 -13.69 15.46
N GLN A 259 20.85 -14.26 15.06
CA GLN A 259 20.34 -15.50 15.63
C GLN A 259 21.29 -16.66 15.33
N LYS A 260 21.62 -17.44 16.32
CA LYS A 260 22.40 -18.65 16.11
C LYS A 260 21.57 -19.69 15.37
N PRO A 261 22.16 -20.43 14.42
CA PRO A 261 21.46 -21.50 13.71
C PRO A 261 20.90 -22.52 14.69
N PHE A 262 19.71 -23.03 14.40
CA PHE A 262 19.11 -24.11 15.17
C PHE A 262 19.81 -25.45 14.89
N GLU A 263 19.66 -26.40 15.82
CA GLU A 263 20.09 -27.80 15.61
C GLU A 263 19.06 -28.61 14.82
N LYS A 264 17.79 -28.19 14.89
CA LYS A 264 16.64 -28.78 14.18
C LYS A 264 15.55 -27.74 13.98
N PRO A 265 14.67 -27.92 12.98
CA PRO A 265 13.52 -27.04 12.80
C PRO A 265 12.62 -26.93 14.04
N VAL A 266 12.03 -25.76 14.25
CA VAL A 266 11.06 -25.48 15.32
C VAL A 266 9.66 -25.57 14.73
N GLU A 267 8.70 -26.12 15.51
CA GLU A 267 7.29 -26.17 15.11
C GLU A 267 6.46 -25.31 16.07
N ILE A 268 5.57 -24.49 15.49
CA ILE A 268 4.64 -23.64 16.23
C ILE A 268 3.24 -23.75 15.63
N THR A 269 2.24 -23.86 16.51
CA THR A 269 0.83 -23.78 16.12
C THR A 269 0.18 -22.65 16.87
N LYS A 270 -0.51 -21.77 16.14
CA LYS A 270 -1.28 -20.64 16.68
C LYS A 270 -2.68 -20.64 16.08
N LYS A 271 -3.57 -19.88 16.71
CA LYS A 271 -4.94 -19.74 16.28
C LYS A 271 -5.24 -18.31 15.86
N TYR A 272 -6.10 -18.19 14.85
CA TYR A 272 -6.61 -16.89 14.40
C TYR A 272 -8.15 -16.91 14.36
N PRO A 273 -8.80 -15.74 14.51
CA PRO A 273 -10.26 -15.69 14.55
C PRO A 273 -10.87 -15.82 13.16
N ILE A 274 -11.97 -16.57 13.07
CA ILE A 274 -12.89 -16.57 11.95
C ILE A 274 -14.30 -16.26 12.43
N SER A 275 -15.17 -15.78 11.50
CA SER A 275 -16.57 -15.50 11.80
C SER A 275 -17.37 -16.77 12.10
N SER A 276 -18.56 -16.60 12.65
CA SER A 276 -19.43 -17.75 12.98
C SER A 276 -19.89 -18.54 11.74
N ALA A 277 -19.90 -17.92 10.57
CA ALA A 277 -20.33 -18.52 9.31
C ALA A 277 -19.21 -19.24 8.56
N GLU A 278 -17.96 -18.82 8.74
CA GLU A 278 -16.82 -19.40 8.02
C GLU A 278 -16.54 -20.84 8.48
N PRO A 279 -16.21 -21.76 7.55
CA PRO A 279 -15.81 -23.12 7.90
C PRO A 279 -14.40 -23.13 8.52
N GLU A 280 -14.15 -24.07 9.43
CA GLU A 280 -12.78 -24.32 9.91
C GLU A 280 -11.99 -25.23 8.95
N GLU A 281 -12.69 -26.03 8.14
CA GLU A 281 -12.11 -26.84 7.08
C GLU A 281 -11.65 -25.94 5.93
N ASP A 282 -10.48 -26.26 5.35
CA ASP A 282 -9.83 -25.50 4.28
C ASP A 282 -9.51 -24.03 4.63
N ASN A 283 -9.25 -23.75 5.90
CA ASN A 283 -8.89 -22.41 6.38
C ASN A 283 -7.63 -22.36 7.26
N THR A 284 -6.85 -23.45 7.28
CA THR A 284 -5.52 -23.47 7.93
C THR A 284 -4.46 -22.89 6.99
N TYR A 285 -3.50 -22.17 7.55
CA TYR A 285 -2.28 -21.75 6.86
C TYR A 285 -1.12 -22.62 7.34
N LEU A 286 -0.41 -23.21 6.39
CA LEU A 286 0.81 -23.99 6.64
C LEU A 286 2.00 -23.21 6.09
N SER A 287 3.05 -23.00 6.87
CA SER A 287 4.26 -22.39 6.35
C SER A 287 5.52 -23.14 6.76
N TYR A 288 6.49 -23.18 5.84
CA TYR A 288 7.84 -23.65 6.05
C TYR A 288 8.80 -22.51 5.76
N ASN A 289 9.57 -22.11 6.78
CA ASN A 289 10.33 -20.87 6.76
C ASN A 289 11.80 -21.19 7.09
N LEU A 290 12.72 -20.57 6.37
CA LEU A 290 14.16 -20.83 6.47
C LEU A 290 14.94 -19.53 6.50
N VAL A 291 15.92 -19.42 7.37
CA VAL A 291 16.90 -18.33 7.36
C VAL A 291 17.95 -18.60 6.30
N VAL A 292 18.11 -17.69 5.35
CA VAL A 292 18.90 -17.92 4.12
C VAL A 292 20.09 -16.97 4.00
N GLY A 293 20.99 -17.04 4.94
CA GLY A 293 22.26 -16.32 4.88
C GLY A 293 22.30 -15.01 5.66
N ASP A 294 23.04 -14.05 5.15
CA ASP A 294 23.30 -12.75 5.76
C ASP A 294 23.02 -11.66 4.72
N ILE A 295 22.37 -10.58 5.14
CA ILE A 295 22.02 -9.46 4.28
C ILE A 295 23.25 -8.76 3.67
N LEU A 296 24.41 -8.85 4.30
CA LEU A 296 25.68 -8.29 3.79
C LEU A 296 26.29 -9.12 2.65
N ASP A 297 25.73 -10.27 2.29
CA ASP A 297 26.13 -10.99 1.07
C ASP A 297 25.38 -10.45 -0.16
N ARG A 298 26.00 -9.50 -0.85
CA ARG A 298 25.44 -8.84 -2.04
C ARG A 298 24.99 -9.81 -3.15
N LYS A 299 25.68 -10.93 -3.33
CA LYS A 299 25.33 -11.92 -4.37
C LYS A 299 24.14 -12.74 -3.94
N LEU A 300 24.13 -13.15 -2.69
CA LEU A 300 23.06 -13.94 -2.11
C LEU A 300 21.74 -13.14 -2.06
N TYR A 301 21.82 -11.85 -1.74
CA TYR A 301 20.68 -10.92 -1.71
C TYR A 301 19.86 -10.97 -3.01
N LEU A 302 20.49 -10.87 -4.18
CA LEU A 302 19.78 -10.95 -5.46
C LEU A 302 19.56 -12.39 -5.95
N ALA A 303 20.42 -13.33 -5.57
CA ALA A 303 20.27 -14.73 -5.99
C ALA A 303 19.00 -15.36 -5.44
N PHE A 304 18.61 -15.01 -4.21
CA PHE A 304 17.36 -15.50 -3.62
C PHE A 304 16.11 -14.81 -4.19
N ASP A 305 16.15 -13.56 -4.63
CA ASP A 305 15.08 -12.94 -5.43
C ASP A 305 14.83 -13.71 -6.74
N VAL A 306 15.90 -14.14 -7.40
CA VAL A 306 15.82 -14.98 -8.61
C VAL A 306 15.32 -16.39 -8.32
N LEU A 307 15.78 -17.01 -7.23
CA LEU A 307 15.31 -18.34 -6.80
C LEU A 307 13.85 -18.31 -6.36
N ASP A 308 13.41 -17.24 -5.71
CA ASP A 308 12.00 -17.05 -5.38
C ASP A 308 11.14 -17.12 -6.64
N TYR A 309 11.45 -16.34 -7.65
CA TYR A 309 10.74 -16.40 -8.92
C TYR A 309 10.75 -17.80 -9.53
N ALA A 310 11.92 -18.44 -9.61
CA ALA A 310 12.07 -19.71 -10.31
C ALA A 310 11.44 -20.91 -9.57
N LEU A 311 11.39 -20.88 -8.24
CA LEU A 311 10.89 -21.98 -7.43
C LEU A 311 9.43 -21.84 -6.99
N LEU A 312 8.97 -20.59 -6.77
CA LEU A 312 7.70 -20.32 -6.09
C LEU A 312 6.85 -19.23 -6.75
N GLY A 313 7.43 -18.08 -7.11
CA GLY A 313 6.68 -16.88 -7.53
C GLY A 313 6.09 -16.98 -8.94
N ALA A 314 6.77 -17.63 -9.89
CA ALA A 314 6.28 -17.73 -11.26
C ALA A 314 5.03 -18.62 -11.38
N PRO A 315 4.11 -18.33 -12.33
CA PRO A 315 3.05 -19.28 -12.69
C PRO A 315 3.65 -20.64 -13.07
N GLY A 316 3.19 -21.73 -12.42
CA GLY A 316 3.71 -23.07 -12.64
C GLY A 316 5.11 -23.35 -12.08
N ALA A 317 5.63 -22.47 -11.21
CA ALA A 317 6.86 -22.73 -10.49
C ALA A 317 6.80 -24.07 -9.73
N PRO A 318 7.91 -24.83 -9.64
CA PRO A 318 7.87 -26.24 -9.23
C PRO A 318 7.33 -26.47 -7.81
N LEU A 319 7.64 -25.62 -6.83
CA LEU A 319 7.08 -25.71 -5.48
C LEU A 319 5.58 -25.42 -5.50
N LYS A 320 5.19 -24.32 -6.13
CA LYS A 320 3.79 -23.89 -6.23
C LYS A 320 2.93 -24.97 -6.89
N GLN A 321 3.33 -25.45 -8.07
CA GLN A 321 2.56 -26.42 -8.83
C GLN A 321 2.48 -27.78 -8.14
N ALA A 322 3.57 -28.25 -7.54
CA ALA A 322 3.57 -29.55 -6.85
C ALA A 322 2.65 -29.55 -5.62
N LEU A 323 2.58 -28.46 -4.86
CA LEU A 323 1.70 -28.34 -3.71
C LEU A 323 0.22 -28.27 -4.14
N ILE A 324 -0.08 -27.51 -5.21
CA ILE A 324 -1.42 -27.45 -5.80
C ILE A 324 -1.85 -28.83 -6.33
N ASP A 325 -0.97 -29.53 -7.08
CA ASP A 325 -1.25 -30.87 -7.62
C ASP A 325 -1.43 -31.92 -6.49
N ALA A 326 -0.77 -31.71 -5.37
CA ALA A 326 -0.97 -32.53 -4.17
C ALA A 326 -2.30 -32.23 -3.45
N GLY A 327 -3.03 -31.20 -3.85
CA GLY A 327 -4.26 -30.75 -3.20
C GLY A 327 -4.02 -30.10 -1.83
N ILE A 328 -2.88 -29.44 -1.64
CA ILE A 328 -2.51 -28.75 -0.40
C ILE A 328 -2.77 -27.26 -0.57
N GLY A 329 -3.81 -26.77 0.09
CA GLY A 329 -4.22 -25.37 -0.01
C GLY A 329 -4.84 -24.97 -1.35
N LYS A 330 -5.42 -23.79 -1.38
CA LYS A 330 -6.02 -23.19 -2.58
C LYS A 330 -5.07 -22.23 -3.30
N ASP A 331 -4.24 -21.51 -2.55
CA ASP A 331 -3.14 -20.70 -3.11
C ASP A 331 -1.82 -21.00 -2.37
N ILE A 332 -0.74 -21.02 -3.12
CA ILE A 332 0.62 -21.19 -2.61
C ILE A 332 1.34 -19.88 -2.84
N VAL A 333 1.80 -19.30 -1.76
CA VAL A 333 2.47 -18.00 -1.72
C VAL A 333 3.74 -18.08 -0.86
N GLY A 334 4.37 -16.97 -0.59
CA GLY A 334 5.59 -16.85 0.19
C GLY A 334 6.64 -16.13 -0.64
N GLY A 335 7.89 -16.40 -0.38
CA GLY A 335 8.99 -15.82 -1.11
C GLY A 335 10.17 -15.45 -0.23
N TYR A 336 11.04 -14.62 -0.80
CA TYR A 336 12.24 -14.13 -0.17
C TYR A 336 11.99 -12.77 0.48
N ASP A 337 12.25 -12.68 1.79
CA ASP A 337 12.20 -11.46 2.58
C ASP A 337 13.62 -11.06 3.02
N SER A 338 14.09 -9.93 2.52
CA SER A 338 15.39 -9.33 2.84
C SER A 338 15.31 -8.13 3.79
N SER A 339 14.20 -7.95 4.49
CA SER A 339 13.98 -6.79 5.37
C SER A 339 14.70 -6.88 6.72
N THR A 340 15.27 -8.03 7.06
CA THR A 340 15.95 -8.31 8.32
C THR A 340 17.45 -8.63 8.11
N MET A 341 18.24 -8.55 9.19
CA MET A 341 19.68 -8.85 9.15
C MET A 341 20.01 -10.23 8.54
N GLN A 342 19.17 -11.21 8.85
CA GLN A 342 19.27 -12.56 8.29
C GLN A 342 18.00 -12.82 7.47
N PRO A 343 18.08 -12.76 6.13
CA PRO A 343 16.92 -12.92 5.25
C PRO A 343 16.20 -14.25 5.44
N VAL A 344 14.92 -14.25 5.12
CA VAL A 344 14.03 -15.41 5.27
C VAL A 344 13.48 -15.83 3.92
N PHE A 345 13.39 -17.14 3.68
CA PHE A 345 12.65 -17.72 2.58
C PHE A 345 11.47 -18.54 3.11
N SER A 346 10.26 -18.18 2.72
CA SER A 346 9.02 -18.81 3.21
C SER A 346 8.25 -19.49 2.08
N ILE A 347 7.66 -20.65 2.37
CA ILE A 347 6.74 -21.37 1.50
C ILE A 347 5.43 -21.52 2.29
N ILE A 348 4.34 -20.93 1.78
CA ILE A 348 3.08 -20.81 2.50
C ILE A 348 1.95 -21.42 1.68
N ALA A 349 1.21 -22.35 2.26
CA ALA A 349 -0.05 -22.85 1.70
C ALA A 349 -1.22 -22.22 2.46
N LYS A 350 -2.05 -21.45 1.75
CA LYS A 350 -3.27 -20.85 2.27
C LYS A 350 -4.48 -21.73 2.00
N ASN A 351 -5.48 -21.66 2.87
CA ASN A 351 -6.71 -22.42 2.76
C ASN A 351 -6.44 -23.94 2.66
N ALA A 352 -5.56 -24.44 3.54
CA ALA A 352 -5.17 -25.83 3.71
C ALA A 352 -5.84 -26.44 4.97
N ASN A 353 -5.41 -27.63 5.35
CA ASN A 353 -5.83 -28.28 6.60
C ASN A 353 -4.60 -28.67 7.43
N SER A 354 -4.70 -28.64 8.76
CA SER A 354 -3.59 -29.04 9.65
C SER A 354 -3.13 -30.48 9.39
N ALA A 355 -4.04 -31.36 8.96
CA ALA A 355 -3.73 -32.74 8.61
C ALA A 355 -2.78 -32.88 7.39
N ASP A 356 -2.68 -31.86 6.55
CA ASP A 356 -1.81 -31.86 5.37
C ASP A 356 -0.36 -31.49 5.68
N LYS A 357 -0.02 -31.12 6.93
CA LYS A 357 1.32 -30.64 7.32
C LYS A 357 2.45 -31.57 6.87
N GLU A 358 2.36 -32.87 7.20
CA GLU A 358 3.39 -33.83 6.84
C GLU A 358 3.53 -34.01 5.31
N LYS A 359 2.41 -33.98 4.60
CA LYS A 359 2.38 -34.05 3.14
C LYS A 359 2.96 -32.79 2.51
N PHE A 360 2.67 -31.62 3.10
CA PHE A 360 3.23 -30.33 2.73
C PHE A 360 4.76 -30.34 2.79
N LEU A 361 5.33 -30.73 3.93
CA LEU A 361 6.76 -30.80 4.13
C LEU A 361 7.43 -31.82 3.21
N ALA A 362 6.85 -33.02 3.06
CA ALA A 362 7.37 -34.05 2.18
C ALA A 362 7.37 -33.61 0.71
N THR A 363 6.33 -32.93 0.26
CA THR A 363 6.23 -32.42 -1.11
C THR A 363 7.31 -31.36 -1.37
N ILE A 364 7.54 -30.43 -0.44
CA ILE A 364 8.60 -29.42 -0.54
C ILE A 364 9.97 -30.11 -0.66
N GLN A 365 10.26 -31.05 0.24
CA GLN A 365 11.50 -31.78 0.26
C GLN A 365 11.77 -32.54 -1.06
N ASP A 366 10.76 -33.21 -1.60
CA ASP A 366 10.83 -33.93 -2.87
C ASP A 366 11.10 -32.99 -4.06
N VAL A 367 10.45 -31.83 -4.08
CA VAL A 367 10.66 -30.84 -5.15
C VAL A 367 12.08 -30.29 -5.08
N LEU A 368 12.53 -29.85 -3.90
CA LEU A 368 13.88 -29.30 -3.74
C LEU A 368 14.97 -30.31 -4.09
N ASN A 369 14.81 -31.58 -3.69
CA ASN A 369 15.72 -32.68 -4.08
C ASN A 369 15.79 -32.86 -5.60
N ARG A 370 14.64 -32.77 -6.30
CA ARG A 370 14.61 -32.83 -7.77
C ARG A 370 15.31 -31.65 -8.40
N GLN A 371 15.11 -30.43 -7.89
CA GLN A 371 15.79 -29.23 -8.40
C GLN A 371 17.32 -29.32 -8.27
N VAL A 372 17.82 -29.86 -7.16
CA VAL A 372 19.27 -30.07 -6.98
C VAL A 372 19.81 -31.17 -7.91
N LYS A 373 19.05 -32.27 -8.06
CA LYS A 373 19.51 -33.43 -8.86
C LYS A 373 19.40 -33.21 -10.36
N ASP A 374 18.28 -32.66 -10.83
CA ASP A 374 17.94 -32.57 -12.25
C ASP A 374 18.27 -31.19 -12.84
N GLY A 375 18.61 -30.20 -11.98
CA GLY A 375 18.87 -28.80 -12.30
C GLY A 375 17.61 -27.95 -12.24
N VAL A 376 17.81 -26.66 -11.92
CA VAL A 376 16.75 -25.64 -11.99
C VAL A 376 16.50 -25.25 -13.45
N ASP A 377 15.25 -24.99 -13.81
CA ASP A 377 14.93 -24.52 -15.16
C ASP A 377 15.69 -23.22 -15.48
N LYS A 378 16.64 -23.32 -16.42
CA LYS A 378 17.48 -22.19 -16.83
C LYS A 378 16.69 -21.03 -17.41
N LYS A 379 15.57 -21.32 -18.09
CA LYS A 379 14.68 -20.31 -18.65
C LYS A 379 13.97 -19.54 -17.52
N ALA A 380 13.54 -20.24 -16.48
CA ALA A 380 12.96 -19.60 -15.29
C ALA A 380 13.99 -18.73 -14.55
N LEU A 381 15.23 -19.19 -14.41
CA LEU A 381 16.30 -18.36 -13.84
C LEU A 381 16.57 -17.11 -14.67
N LEU A 382 16.67 -17.23 -16.00
CA LEU A 382 16.84 -16.07 -16.89
C LEU A 382 15.65 -15.12 -16.83
N ALA A 383 14.44 -15.63 -16.75
CA ALA A 383 13.22 -14.82 -16.60
C ALA A 383 13.21 -14.07 -15.27
N GLY A 384 13.56 -14.73 -14.16
CA GLY A 384 13.70 -14.09 -12.85
C GLY A 384 14.74 -12.97 -12.86
N ILE A 385 15.93 -13.24 -13.41
CA ILE A 385 16.98 -12.22 -13.55
C ILE A 385 16.49 -11.04 -14.41
N SER A 386 15.86 -11.32 -15.55
CA SER A 386 15.40 -10.27 -16.48
C SER A 386 14.30 -9.41 -15.86
N ALA A 387 13.32 -10.02 -15.17
CA ALA A 387 12.26 -9.30 -14.50
C ALA A 387 12.78 -8.43 -13.35
N SER A 388 13.71 -8.95 -12.54
CA SER A 388 14.32 -8.20 -11.45
C SER A 388 15.17 -7.04 -11.96
N GLU A 389 16.02 -7.29 -12.98
CA GLU A 389 16.84 -6.26 -13.62
C GLU A 389 15.98 -5.19 -14.31
N PHE A 390 14.87 -5.56 -14.94
CA PHE A 390 13.95 -4.59 -15.58
C PHE A 390 13.35 -3.65 -14.51
N ARG A 391 12.81 -4.20 -13.42
CA ARG A 391 12.28 -3.40 -12.29
C ARG A 391 13.32 -2.45 -11.72
N TYR A 392 14.54 -2.95 -11.52
CA TYR A 392 15.64 -2.15 -11.02
C TYR A 392 15.98 -0.97 -11.96
N ARG A 393 16.06 -1.20 -13.28
CA ARG A 393 16.37 -0.16 -14.29
C ARG A 393 15.23 0.83 -14.49
N GLU A 394 14.00 0.36 -14.49
CA GLU A 394 12.82 1.20 -14.63
C GLU A 394 12.66 2.12 -13.42
N ALA A 395 12.94 1.61 -12.23
CA ALA A 395 12.81 2.29 -10.95
C ALA A 395 11.44 3.00 -10.80
N ASP A 396 10.37 2.31 -11.20
CA ASP A 396 8.99 2.74 -11.02
C ASP A 396 8.47 2.24 -9.66
N PHE A 397 8.42 3.13 -8.70
CA PHE A 397 7.95 2.86 -7.34
C PHE A 397 6.53 3.41 -7.09
N GLY A 398 5.76 3.64 -8.15
CA GLY A 398 4.39 4.14 -8.06
C GLY A 398 4.33 5.55 -7.49
N GLN A 399 3.69 5.70 -6.33
CA GLN A 399 3.54 7.00 -5.66
C GLN A 399 4.70 7.36 -4.72
N PHE A 400 5.59 6.43 -4.45
CA PHE A 400 6.74 6.69 -3.56
C PHE A 400 7.86 7.42 -4.29
N PRO A 401 8.46 8.45 -3.67
CA PRO A 401 9.66 9.08 -4.21
C PRO A 401 10.77 8.04 -4.42
N LYS A 402 11.39 8.07 -5.59
CA LYS A 402 12.47 7.13 -5.93
C LYS A 402 13.61 7.17 -4.92
N GLY A 403 14.01 8.38 -4.50
CA GLY A 403 15.06 8.56 -3.50
C GLY A 403 14.72 7.95 -2.15
N LEU A 404 13.45 7.89 -1.77
CA LEU A 404 13.03 7.24 -0.52
C LEU A 404 13.28 5.74 -0.56
N LEU A 405 12.90 5.07 -1.65
CA LEU A 405 13.08 3.63 -1.78
C LEU A 405 14.56 3.25 -1.82
N TYR A 406 15.38 4.04 -2.51
CA TYR A 406 16.85 3.87 -2.44
C TYR A 406 17.38 4.08 -1.02
N GLY A 407 16.87 5.07 -0.29
CA GLY A 407 17.24 5.32 1.10
C GLY A 407 16.87 4.17 2.05
N ILE A 408 15.69 3.58 1.87
CA ILE A 408 15.29 2.38 2.63
C ILE A 408 16.20 1.21 2.27
N GLN A 409 16.49 0.99 0.99
CA GLN A 409 17.39 -0.07 0.54
C GLN A 409 18.84 0.14 1.06
N CYS A 410 19.29 1.37 1.23
CA CYS A 410 20.56 1.65 1.89
C CYS A 410 20.60 1.07 3.31
N LEU A 411 19.50 1.12 4.05
CA LEU A 411 19.43 0.60 5.42
C LEU A 411 19.56 -0.92 5.50
N ASP A 412 19.26 -1.66 4.44
CA ASP A 412 19.40 -3.13 4.41
C ASP A 412 20.84 -3.58 4.67
N SER A 413 21.83 -2.75 4.35
CA SER A 413 23.23 -3.00 4.67
C SER A 413 23.80 -2.04 5.72
N TRP A 414 23.43 -0.77 5.66
CA TRP A 414 24.00 0.29 6.49
C TRP A 414 23.73 0.12 7.98
N LEU A 415 22.60 -0.47 8.37
CA LEU A 415 22.30 -0.78 9.76
C LEU A 415 23.29 -1.78 10.39
N TYR A 416 23.97 -2.59 9.60
CA TYR A 416 24.82 -3.69 10.05
C TYR A 416 26.30 -3.46 9.72
N ASP A 417 26.59 -2.60 8.75
CA ASP A 417 27.95 -2.14 8.42
C ASP A 417 27.92 -0.65 8.04
N ASP A 418 28.47 0.19 8.93
CA ASP A 418 28.48 1.65 8.80
C ASP A 418 29.17 2.14 7.51
N MET A 419 30.01 1.30 6.89
CA MET A 419 30.76 1.62 5.65
C MET A 419 30.09 1.14 4.37
N GLN A 420 28.93 0.50 4.45
CA GLN A 420 28.27 -0.14 3.30
C GLN A 420 26.86 0.38 2.99
N PRO A 421 26.54 1.69 3.07
CA PRO A 421 25.18 2.18 2.77
C PRO A 421 24.76 1.92 1.32
N PHE A 422 25.71 1.83 0.39
CA PHE A 422 25.41 1.73 -1.05
C PHE A 422 25.51 0.31 -1.62
N MET A 423 25.70 -0.69 -0.77
CA MET A 423 25.94 -2.08 -1.20
C MET A 423 24.85 -2.61 -2.14
N HIS A 424 23.58 -2.35 -1.84
CA HIS A 424 22.45 -2.92 -2.56
C HIS A 424 21.84 -1.99 -3.62
N VAL A 425 22.15 -0.69 -3.60
CA VAL A 425 21.65 0.25 -4.60
C VAL A 425 22.42 0.23 -5.92
N GLU A 426 23.55 -0.45 -6.00
CA GLU A 426 24.29 -0.75 -7.24
C GLU A 426 24.18 -2.27 -7.52
N ALA A 427 23.38 -2.69 -8.48
CA ALA A 427 22.99 -4.09 -8.69
C ALA A 427 23.38 -4.69 -10.05
N LEU A 428 23.70 -3.86 -11.07
CA LEU A 428 23.89 -4.35 -12.45
C LEU A 428 25.03 -5.36 -12.60
N ASP A 429 26.14 -5.19 -11.85
CA ASP A 429 27.24 -6.14 -11.86
C ASP A 429 26.84 -7.49 -11.25
N THR A 430 25.98 -7.48 -10.24
CA THR A 430 25.44 -8.69 -9.63
C THR A 430 24.48 -9.41 -10.58
N TYR A 431 23.61 -8.69 -11.31
CA TYR A 431 22.77 -9.33 -12.34
C TYR A 431 23.62 -9.97 -13.45
N ARG A 432 24.70 -9.32 -13.88
CA ARG A 432 25.65 -9.92 -14.85
C ARG A 432 26.26 -11.19 -14.31
N PHE A 433 26.76 -11.15 -13.08
CA PHE A 433 27.28 -12.34 -12.41
C PHE A 433 26.24 -13.47 -12.36
N LEU A 434 25.00 -13.19 -11.95
CA LEU A 434 23.94 -14.20 -11.86
C LEU A 434 23.62 -14.82 -13.22
N ARG A 435 23.61 -14.03 -14.32
CA ARG A 435 23.44 -14.58 -15.69
C ARG A 435 24.53 -15.58 -16.05
N GLU A 436 25.78 -15.30 -15.68
CA GLU A 436 26.90 -16.21 -15.90
C GLU A 436 26.79 -17.49 -15.06
N GLN A 437 26.12 -17.41 -13.89
CA GLN A 437 25.94 -18.54 -13.01
C GLN A 437 24.82 -19.52 -13.41
N VAL A 438 23.96 -19.17 -14.32
CA VAL A 438 22.82 -20.03 -14.77
C VAL A 438 23.30 -21.40 -15.27
N GLU A 439 24.49 -21.48 -15.85
CA GLU A 439 25.05 -22.71 -16.43
C GLU A 439 26.02 -23.46 -15.49
N THR A 440 26.28 -22.96 -14.27
CA THR A 440 27.37 -23.45 -13.43
C THR A 440 26.94 -24.37 -12.29
N GLY A 441 25.65 -24.53 -12.02
CA GLY A 441 25.14 -25.24 -10.84
C GLY A 441 25.18 -24.39 -9.56
N TYR A 442 25.36 -23.08 -9.69
CA TYR A 442 25.40 -22.16 -8.57
C TYR A 442 24.06 -22.14 -7.80
N PHE A 443 22.95 -22.03 -8.52
CA PHE A 443 21.63 -21.96 -7.92
C PHE A 443 21.24 -23.28 -7.24
N GLU A 444 21.60 -24.42 -7.82
CA GLU A 444 21.41 -25.74 -7.20
C GLU A 444 22.19 -25.87 -5.89
N THR A 445 23.42 -25.33 -5.84
CA THR A 445 24.23 -25.28 -4.61
C THR A 445 23.58 -24.44 -3.53
N LEU A 446 22.93 -23.31 -3.88
CA LEU A 446 22.20 -22.49 -2.93
C LEU A 446 20.97 -23.21 -2.38
N ILE A 447 20.23 -23.92 -3.23
CA ILE A 447 19.08 -24.75 -2.82
C ILE A 447 19.54 -25.82 -1.85
N GLU A 448 20.61 -26.58 -2.20
CA GLU A 448 21.14 -27.65 -1.35
C GLU A 448 21.55 -27.13 0.03
N LYS A 449 22.31 -26.02 0.06
CA LYS A 449 22.85 -25.46 1.29
C LYS A 449 21.79 -24.80 2.18
N TYR A 450 20.93 -23.96 1.59
CA TYR A 450 20.08 -23.05 2.35
C TYR A 450 18.62 -23.48 2.48
N LEU A 451 18.14 -24.38 1.58
CA LEU A 451 16.76 -24.84 1.62
C LEU A 451 16.65 -26.33 2.03
N LEU A 452 17.56 -27.21 1.57
CA LEU A 452 17.51 -28.63 1.88
C LEU A 452 18.21 -29.01 3.18
N HIS A 453 19.41 -28.50 3.40
CA HIS A 453 20.26 -28.91 4.53
C HIS A 453 20.42 -27.81 5.59
N ASN A 454 19.41 -26.99 5.72
CA ASN A 454 19.41 -25.89 6.67
C ASN A 454 18.52 -26.22 7.90
N PRO A 455 19.11 -26.45 9.07
CA PRO A 455 18.33 -26.71 10.28
C PRO A 455 17.70 -25.44 10.88
N HIS A 456 18.14 -24.23 10.47
CA HIS A 456 17.58 -22.98 10.92
C HIS A 456 16.27 -22.69 10.18
N ALA A 457 15.25 -23.42 10.56
CA ALA A 457 13.94 -23.40 9.95
C ALA A 457 12.82 -23.43 10.98
N SER A 458 11.65 -22.97 10.60
CA SER A 458 10.42 -23.15 11.37
C SER A 458 9.27 -23.66 10.52
N VAL A 459 8.39 -24.43 11.15
CA VAL A 459 7.09 -24.79 10.61
C VAL A 459 6.05 -24.07 11.44
N VAL A 460 5.31 -23.15 10.81
CA VAL A 460 4.25 -22.40 11.49
C VAL A 460 2.90 -22.82 10.92
N VAL A 461 2.01 -23.23 11.82
CA VAL A 461 0.64 -23.62 11.49
C VAL A 461 -0.30 -22.60 12.14
N ILE A 462 -1.11 -21.92 11.33
CA ILE A 462 -2.14 -21.00 11.81
C ILE A 462 -3.50 -21.62 11.57
N GLU A 463 -4.17 -22.00 12.65
CA GLU A 463 -5.47 -22.70 12.62
C GLU A 463 -6.63 -21.72 12.87
N PRO A 464 -7.74 -21.83 12.12
CA PRO A 464 -8.91 -21.02 12.39
C PRO A 464 -9.57 -21.43 13.72
N GLU A 465 -10.13 -20.45 14.45
CA GLU A 465 -10.98 -20.71 15.63
C GLU A 465 -12.17 -19.76 15.64
N ARG A 466 -13.39 -20.34 15.59
CA ARG A 466 -14.63 -19.57 15.75
C ARG A 466 -14.75 -19.03 17.17
N GLY A 467 -15.20 -17.77 17.29
CA GLY A 467 -15.43 -17.11 18.56
C GLY A 467 -14.17 -16.75 19.34
N LEU A 468 -12.98 -16.83 18.74
CA LEU A 468 -11.72 -16.50 19.42
C LEU A 468 -11.70 -15.03 19.89
N ASN A 469 -12.19 -14.11 19.07
CA ASN A 469 -12.28 -12.69 19.42
C ASN A 469 -13.26 -12.45 20.58
N ALA A 470 -14.42 -13.11 20.58
CA ALA A 470 -15.37 -13.02 21.68
C ALA A 470 -14.76 -13.49 23.01
N LYS A 471 -13.99 -14.59 22.99
CA LYS A 471 -13.26 -15.08 24.17
C LYS A 471 -12.19 -14.07 24.66
N ARG A 472 -11.47 -13.45 23.72
CA ARG A 472 -10.46 -12.41 24.05
C ARG A 472 -11.12 -11.19 24.68
N GLU A 473 -12.22 -10.71 24.09
CA GLU A 473 -12.97 -9.57 24.63
C GLU A 473 -13.59 -9.88 26.02
N GLU A 474 -14.15 -11.08 26.20
CA GLU A 474 -14.66 -11.51 27.51
C GLU A 474 -13.54 -11.55 28.56
N THR A 475 -12.40 -12.14 28.22
CA THR A 475 -11.22 -12.19 29.09
C THR A 475 -10.71 -10.81 29.44
N LEU A 476 -10.69 -9.89 28.46
CA LEU A 476 -10.30 -8.50 28.68
C LEU A 476 -11.30 -7.78 29.60
N ALA A 477 -12.60 -7.96 29.35
CA ALA A 477 -13.65 -7.36 30.17
C ALA A 477 -13.60 -7.84 31.62
N GLU A 478 -13.33 -9.14 31.85
CA GLU A 478 -13.13 -9.70 33.22
C GLU A 478 -11.89 -9.08 33.89
N LYS A 479 -10.75 -8.97 33.17
CA LYS A 479 -9.55 -8.32 33.72
C LYS A 479 -9.80 -6.86 34.09
N LEU A 480 -10.50 -6.12 33.22
CA LEU A 480 -10.83 -4.70 33.47
C LEU A 480 -11.83 -4.53 34.61
N ALA A 481 -12.82 -5.43 34.75
CA ALA A 481 -13.73 -5.45 35.88
C ALA A 481 -13.02 -5.71 37.18
N ALA A 482 -12.13 -6.74 37.21
CA ALA A 482 -11.31 -7.04 38.40
C ALA A 482 -10.37 -5.88 38.74
N TYR A 483 -9.80 -5.20 37.75
CA TYR A 483 -9.00 -3.99 37.97
C TYR A 483 -9.86 -2.88 38.57
N LYS A 484 -11.04 -2.61 38.05
CA LYS A 484 -11.98 -1.62 38.61
C LYS A 484 -12.33 -1.92 40.07
N ASP A 485 -12.63 -3.18 40.37
CA ASP A 485 -12.96 -3.62 41.73
C ASP A 485 -11.79 -3.48 42.73
N SER A 486 -10.56 -3.48 42.22
CA SER A 486 -9.36 -3.26 43.04
C SER A 486 -9.10 -1.78 43.36
N LEU A 487 -9.72 -0.86 42.63
CA LEU A 487 -9.52 0.57 42.83
C LEU A 487 -10.31 1.12 44.02
N SER A 488 -9.71 2.04 44.76
CA SER A 488 -10.40 2.81 45.78
C SER A 488 -11.40 3.78 45.15
N LYS A 489 -12.34 4.28 45.93
CA LYS A 489 -13.30 5.32 45.44
C LYS A 489 -12.60 6.58 44.98
N GLU A 490 -11.48 6.93 45.57
CA GLU A 490 -10.66 8.07 45.18
C GLU A 490 -10.00 7.86 43.84
N GLU A 491 -9.46 6.67 43.59
CA GLU A 491 -8.86 6.30 42.31
C GLU A 491 -9.90 6.25 41.18
N ILE A 492 -11.10 5.72 41.44
CA ILE A 492 -12.22 5.76 40.46
C ILE A 492 -12.57 7.19 40.08
N LYS A 493 -12.70 8.09 41.07
CA LYS A 493 -12.98 9.50 40.80
C LYS A 493 -11.84 10.18 40.04
N GLN A 494 -10.60 9.82 40.36
CA GLN A 494 -9.44 10.33 39.63
C GLN A 494 -9.47 9.86 38.18
N LEU A 495 -9.74 8.58 37.92
CA LEU A 495 -9.81 8.03 36.56
C LEU A 495 -10.92 8.68 35.71
N ILE A 496 -12.10 8.97 36.31
CA ILE A 496 -13.16 9.72 35.65
C ILE A 496 -12.70 11.15 35.34
N ALA A 497 -12.01 11.81 36.28
CA ALA A 497 -11.47 13.15 36.05
C ALA A 497 -10.39 13.17 34.97
N ASP A 498 -9.51 12.16 34.94
CA ASP A 498 -8.47 12.00 33.92
C ASP A 498 -9.07 11.75 32.53
N THR A 499 -10.11 10.90 32.44
CA THR A 499 -10.85 10.67 31.20
C THR A 499 -11.45 11.96 30.65
N LYS A 500 -12.08 12.75 31.52
CA LYS A 500 -12.67 14.04 31.15
C LYS A 500 -11.59 15.05 30.74
N HIS A 501 -10.49 15.11 31.51
CA HIS A 501 -9.38 16.01 31.20
C HIS A 501 -8.77 15.69 29.85
N LEU A 502 -8.54 14.39 29.55
CA LEU A 502 -7.94 13.96 28.29
C LEU A 502 -8.84 14.33 27.10
N LYS A 503 -10.14 14.12 27.19
CA LYS A 503 -11.12 14.53 26.17
C LYS A 503 -11.09 16.05 25.95
N GLN A 504 -11.03 16.82 27.02
CA GLN A 504 -10.92 18.28 26.92
C GLN A 504 -9.59 18.68 26.28
N TYR A 505 -8.47 18.05 26.65
CA TYR A 505 -7.17 18.29 26.02
C TYR A 505 -7.20 18.01 24.53
N GLN A 506 -7.81 16.92 24.08
CA GLN A 506 -7.96 16.59 22.66
C GLN A 506 -8.80 17.61 21.90
N GLU A 507 -9.79 18.22 22.55
CA GLU A 507 -10.69 19.22 21.94
C GLU A 507 -10.07 20.62 21.83
N GLU A 508 -9.18 20.99 22.73
CA GLU A 508 -8.57 22.32 22.72
C GLU A 508 -7.63 22.48 21.51
N PRO A 509 -7.89 23.48 20.63
CA PRO A 509 -6.99 23.75 19.51
C PRO A 509 -5.63 24.27 20.00
N SER A 510 -4.60 24.05 19.23
CA SER A 510 -3.28 24.65 19.50
C SER A 510 -3.37 26.19 19.49
N PRO A 511 -2.64 26.88 20.37
CA PRO A 511 -2.60 28.35 20.39
C PRO A 511 -2.17 28.93 19.04
N LYS A 512 -2.79 30.03 18.61
CA LYS A 512 -2.42 30.67 17.32
C LYS A 512 -0.96 31.09 17.27
N GLU A 513 -0.37 31.46 18.40
CA GLU A 513 1.05 31.80 18.52
C GLU A 513 1.97 30.62 18.21
N ASP A 514 1.58 29.43 18.63
CA ASP A 514 2.32 28.19 18.36
C ASP A 514 2.13 27.72 16.93
N LEU A 515 0.90 27.77 16.39
CA LEU A 515 0.61 27.50 14.97
C LEU A 515 1.42 28.41 14.03
N ALA A 516 1.68 29.66 14.45
CA ALA A 516 2.48 30.59 13.66
C ALA A 516 3.98 30.21 13.60
N LYS A 517 4.49 29.37 14.49
CA LYS A 517 5.88 28.89 14.48
C LYS A 517 6.12 27.83 13.41
N ILE A 518 5.07 27.11 12.97
CA ILE A 518 5.20 26.13 11.87
C ILE A 518 5.57 26.89 10.59
N PRO A 519 6.71 26.58 9.96
CA PRO A 519 7.10 27.23 8.72
C PRO A 519 6.14 26.87 7.60
N MET A 520 5.83 27.81 6.73
CA MET A 520 4.87 27.63 5.65
C MET A 520 5.26 28.48 4.44
N LEU A 521 5.02 27.93 3.25
CA LEU A 521 5.15 28.64 1.98
C LEU A 521 4.05 29.72 1.85
N LYS A 522 4.24 30.59 0.85
CA LYS A 522 3.25 31.60 0.44
C LYS A 522 2.53 31.17 -0.82
N ARG A 523 1.38 31.79 -1.11
CA ARG A 523 0.64 31.50 -2.36
C ARG A 523 1.47 31.78 -3.62
N GLU A 524 2.38 32.75 -3.55
CA GLU A 524 3.27 33.12 -4.66
C GLU A 524 4.33 32.04 -4.96
N ASP A 525 4.61 31.16 -4.03
CA ASP A 525 5.58 30.06 -4.19
C ASP A 525 5.00 28.88 -4.99
N MET A 526 3.68 28.87 -5.20
CA MET A 526 2.98 27.83 -5.96
C MET A 526 2.98 28.14 -7.46
N LYS A 527 3.18 27.11 -8.28
CA LYS A 527 3.04 27.23 -9.74
C LYS A 527 1.59 27.52 -10.11
N ARG A 528 1.33 28.55 -10.91
CA ARG A 528 -0.01 28.89 -11.38
C ARG A 528 -0.50 28.00 -12.50
N GLU A 529 0.41 27.52 -13.36
CA GLU A 529 0.07 26.65 -14.49
C GLU A 529 -0.14 25.22 -14.03
N ALA A 530 -1.20 24.60 -14.53
CA ALA A 530 -1.47 23.18 -14.32
C ALA A 530 -0.48 22.30 -15.11
N ALA A 531 -0.24 21.08 -14.63
CA ALA A 531 0.56 20.12 -15.36
C ALA A 531 -0.08 19.78 -16.74
N PRO A 532 0.70 19.79 -17.83
CA PRO A 532 0.16 19.57 -19.18
C PRO A 532 -0.40 18.17 -19.39
N LEU A 533 -1.25 18.03 -20.42
CA LEU A 533 -1.66 16.76 -20.99
C LEU A 533 -0.84 16.48 -22.25
N TYR A 534 -0.37 15.26 -22.41
CA TYR A 534 0.53 14.84 -23.49
C TYR A 534 -0.22 14.03 -24.55
N ASN A 535 -1.36 14.55 -25.06
CA ASN A 535 -2.20 13.84 -26.03
C ASN A 535 -1.94 14.32 -27.45
N THR A 536 -1.20 13.55 -28.25
CA THR A 536 -1.08 13.73 -29.70
C THR A 536 -1.91 12.66 -30.39
N MET A 537 -2.95 13.12 -31.13
CA MET A 537 -3.85 12.22 -31.82
C MET A 537 -3.25 11.73 -33.12
N LYS A 538 -3.02 10.44 -33.23
CA LYS A 538 -2.56 9.75 -34.46
C LYS A 538 -3.56 8.66 -34.84
N LYS A 539 -3.38 8.03 -36.01
CA LYS A 539 -4.20 6.91 -36.47
C LYS A 539 -3.34 5.83 -37.10
N CYS A 540 -3.71 4.57 -36.81
CA CYS A 540 -3.21 3.42 -37.52
C CYS A 540 -4.40 2.73 -38.21
N GLY A 541 -4.55 2.91 -39.51
CA GLY A 541 -5.80 2.62 -40.24
C GLY A 541 -6.97 3.45 -39.67
N ASP A 542 -8.06 2.79 -39.27
CA ASP A 542 -9.20 3.44 -38.61
C ASP A 542 -9.06 3.56 -37.08
N THR A 543 -8.07 2.88 -36.49
CA THR A 543 -7.85 2.86 -35.04
C THR A 543 -7.22 4.16 -34.55
N THR A 544 -7.79 4.72 -33.50
CA THR A 544 -7.24 5.89 -32.80
C THR A 544 -6.03 5.49 -31.95
N VAL A 545 -4.94 6.24 -32.14
CA VAL A 545 -3.73 6.13 -31.33
C VAL A 545 -3.49 7.45 -30.64
N VAL A 546 -3.42 7.42 -29.31
CA VAL A 546 -3.06 8.57 -28.49
C VAL A 546 -1.59 8.42 -28.12
N HIS A 547 -0.73 9.20 -28.78
CA HIS A 547 0.70 9.21 -28.54
C HIS A 547 1.04 10.25 -27.49
N HIS A 548 1.74 9.81 -26.45
CA HIS A 548 2.24 10.66 -25.38
C HIS A 548 3.77 10.77 -25.51
N GLU A 549 4.18 11.73 -26.35
CA GLU A 549 5.60 11.93 -26.63
C GLU A 549 6.33 12.45 -25.39
N MET A 550 7.29 11.67 -24.91
CA MET A 550 8.20 12.07 -23.83
C MET A 550 9.41 11.14 -23.75
N PHE A 551 10.45 11.61 -23.09
CA PHE A 551 11.62 10.78 -22.80
C PHE A 551 11.23 9.62 -21.89
N SER A 552 11.45 8.39 -22.35
CA SER A 552 11.06 7.15 -21.66
C SER A 552 12.26 6.23 -21.37
N ASN A 553 13.48 6.70 -21.62
CA ASN A 553 14.73 5.96 -21.42
C ASN A 553 14.73 4.61 -22.18
N GLY A 554 14.15 4.58 -23.39
CA GLY A 554 14.07 3.39 -24.25
C GLY A 554 13.06 2.34 -23.81
N ILE A 555 12.11 2.70 -22.94
CA ILE A 555 10.98 1.84 -22.56
C ILE A 555 9.71 2.33 -23.26
N ASP A 556 9.04 1.45 -23.96
CA ASP A 556 7.72 1.70 -24.54
C ASP A 556 6.62 1.22 -23.59
N TYR A 557 5.67 2.10 -23.27
CA TYR A 557 4.51 1.77 -22.46
C TYR A 557 3.25 1.82 -23.32
N LEU A 558 2.64 0.66 -23.56
CA LEU A 558 1.42 0.56 -24.37
C LEU A 558 0.24 0.19 -23.48
N ARG A 559 -0.88 0.89 -23.68
CA ARG A 559 -2.20 0.53 -23.19
C ARG A 559 -3.10 0.30 -24.39
N ILE A 560 -3.52 -0.93 -24.58
CA ILE A 560 -4.41 -1.34 -25.66
C ILE A 560 -5.78 -1.54 -25.06
N LEU A 561 -6.69 -0.62 -25.38
CA LEU A 561 -8.01 -0.52 -24.77
C LEU A 561 -9.07 -0.97 -25.76
N PHE A 562 -10.00 -1.79 -25.29
CA PHE A 562 -11.16 -2.25 -26.05
C PHE A 562 -12.43 -1.72 -25.39
N ASP A 563 -13.20 -0.90 -26.12
CA ASP A 563 -14.47 -0.34 -25.63
C ASP A 563 -15.54 -1.42 -25.53
N ILE A 564 -15.92 -1.74 -24.28
CA ILE A 564 -16.89 -2.78 -23.95
C ILE A 564 -18.12 -2.23 -23.22
N ARG A 565 -18.41 -0.92 -23.35
CA ARG A 565 -19.53 -0.27 -22.67
C ARG A 565 -20.91 -0.87 -22.98
N ASP A 566 -21.07 -1.52 -24.13
CA ASP A 566 -22.28 -2.21 -24.59
C ASP A 566 -22.42 -3.66 -24.09
N MET A 567 -21.51 -4.10 -23.19
CA MET A 567 -21.60 -5.43 -22.56
C MET A 567 -22.88 -5.54 -21.70
N GLU A 568 -23.55 -6.69 -21.78
CA GLU A 568 -24.73 -6.94 -20.94
C GLU A 568 -24.36 -6.94 -19.46
N ILE A 569 -25.23 -6.38 -18.60
CA ILE A 569 -24.97 -6.23 -17.16
C ILE A 569 -24.61 -7.58 -16.49
N LYS A 570 -25.32 -8.65 -16.86
CA LYS A 570 -25.06 -10.01 -16.32
C LYS A 570 -23.68 -10.58 -16.68
N ASP A 571 -23.04 -10.04 -17.74
CA ASP A 571 -21.77 -10.53 -18.25
C ASP A 571 -20.58 -9.79 -17.58
N LEU A 572 -20.81 -8.69 -16.85
CA LEU A 572 -19.76 -7.88 -16.22
C LEU A 572 -18.85 -8.67 -15.26
N PRO A 573 -19.34 -9.54 -14.35
CA PRO A 573 -18.47 -10.30 -13.47
C PRO A 573 -17.53 -11.25 -14.22
N TYR A 574 -17.95 -11.79 -15.37
CA TYR A 574 -17.11 -12.63 -16.23
C TYR A 574 -15.99 -11.84 -16.92
N VAL A 575 -16.21 -10.54 -17.18
CA VAL A 575 -15.11 -9.63 -17.62
C VAL A 575 -14.05 -9.55 -16.50
N GLY A 576 -14.50 -9.49 -15.25
CA GLY A 576 -13.64 -9.59 -14.06
C GLY A 576 -12.80 -10.86 -14.04
N ILE A 577 -13.38 -12.03 -14.37
CA ILE A 577 -12.66 -13.31 -14.47
C ILE A 577 -11.68 -13.29 -15.66
N LEU A 578 -12.11 -12.81 -16.84
CA LEU A 578 -11.29 -12.80 -18.04
C LEU A 578 -9.96 -12.07 -17.84
N LYS A 579 -9.94 -10.97 -17.11
CA LYS A 579 -8.69 -10.24 -16.82
C LYS A 579 -7.67 -11.04 -16.00
N TYR A 580 -8.12 -12.04 -15.23
CA TYR A 580 -7.25 -12.89 -14.41
C TYR A 580 -6.78 -14.16 -15.12
N ILE A 581 -7.44 -14.60 -16.20
CA ILE A 581 -7.02 -15.79 -16.93
C ILE A 581 -6.08 -15.52 -18.08
N LEU A 582 -6.15 -14.29 -18.67
CA LEU A 582 -5.27 -13.93 -19.80
C LEU A 582 -3.82 -13.82 -19.32
N GLY A 583 -2.93 -14.58 -19.97
CA GLY A 583 -1.52 -14.69 -19.60
C GLY A 583 -1.20 -15.75 -18.53
N TYR A 584 -2.24 -16.43 -17.99
CA TYR A 584 -2.07 -17.46 -16.94
C TYR A 584 -2.55 -18.85 -17.34
N MET A 585 -2.97 -19.02 -18.58
CA MET A 585 -3.37 -20.29 -19.18
C MET A 585 -2.43 -20.67 -20.33
N ASP A 586 -2.43 -21.95 -20.71
CA ASP A 586 -1.76 -22.40 -21.90
C ASP A 586 -2.23 -21.67 -23.14
N THR A 587 -1.34 -21.49 -24.08
CA THR A 587 -1.62 -21.01 -25.43
C THR A 587 -1.33 -22.11 -26.46
N GLU A 588 -1.46 -21.83 -27.76
CA GLU A 588 -1.07 -22.79 -28.78
C GLU A 588 0.43 -23.11 -28.76
N ARG A 589 1.28 -22.09 -28.51
CA ARG A 589 2.74 -22.23 -28.56
C ARG A 589 3.39 -22.54 -27.24
N TYR A 590 2.81 -22.10 -26.14
CA TYR A 590 3.44 -22.16 -24.82
C TYR A 590 2.50 -22.76 -23.79
N GLY A 591 3.04 -23.61 -22.92
CA GLY A 591 2.42 -23.87 -21.62
C GLY A 591 2.44 -22.60 -20.75
N PHE A 592 1.53 -22.47 -19.80
CA PHE A 592 1.39 -21.23 -19.02
C PHE A 592 2.66 -20.85 -18.23
N SER A 593 3.45 -21.83 -17.75
CA SER A 593 4.72 -21.57 -17.09
C SER A 593 5.78 -21.04 -18.08
N GLU A 594 5.86 -21.65 -19.28
CA GLU A 594 6.76 -21.16 -20.30
C GLU A 594 6.36 -19.78 -20.83
N LEU A 595 5.06 -19.53 -20.98
CA LEU A 595 4.53 -18.22 -21.34
C LEU A 595 4.94 -17.12 -20.34
N ALA A 596 4.85 -17.42 -19.05
CA ALA A 596 5.28 -16.50 -18.00
C ALA A 596 6.80 -16.18 -18.11
N ASN A 597 7.62 -17.19 -18.38
CA ASN A 597 9.05 -16.98 -18.59
C ASN A 597 9.33 -16.11 -19.83
N GLU A 598 8.68 -16.38 -20.97
CA GLU A 598 8.82 -15.56 -22.18
C GLU A 598 8.39 -14.11 -21.94
N ILE A 599 7.29 -13.88 -21.25
CA ILE A 599 6.84 -12.52 -20.88
C ILE A 599 7.94 -11.81 -20.09
N ASN A 600 8.51 -12.45 -19.09
CA ASN A 600 9.51 -11.81 -18.21
C ASN A 600 10.90 -11.68 -18.85
N ILE A 601 11.24 -12.48 -19.85
CA ILE A 601 12.47 -12.34 -20.61
C ILE A 601 12.40 -11.14 -21.56
N HIS A 602 11.26 -10.93 -22.24
CA HIS A 602 11.11 -9.96 -23.31
C HIS A 602 10.36 -8.70 -22.92
N THR A 603 9.76 -8.65 -21.72
CA THR A 603 8.95 -7.49 -21.30
C THR A 603 9.17 -7.16 -19.84
N GLY A 604 8.79 -5.94 -19.45
CA GLY A 604 8.62 -5.58 -18.03
C GLY A 604 7.25 -6.03 -17.46
N GLY A 605 6.47 -6.77 -18.25
CA GLY A 605 5.17 -7.33 -17.87
C GLY A 605 4.08 -7.08 -18.91
N ILE A 606 3.18 -8.07 -19.01
CA ILE A 606 1.90 -7.96 -19.73
C ILE A 606 0.81 -8.21 -18.72
N SER A 607 -0.16 -7.29 -18.62
CA SER A 607 -1.27 -7.41 -17.68
C SER A 607 -2.59 -6.99 -18.29
N ALA A 608 -3.70 -7.54 -17.76
CA ALA A 608 -5.05 -7.17 -18.12
C ALA A 608 -5.75 -6.45 -16.96
N SER A 609 -6.58 -5.46 -17.28
CA SER A 609 -7.38 -4.72 -16.31
C SER A 609 -8.70 -4.23 -16.93
N CYS A 610 -9.59 -3.71 -16.07
CA CYS A 610 -10.81 -3.02 -16.53
C CYS A 610 -10.76 -1.58 -16.05
N GLY A 611 -11.14 -0.64 -16.92
CA GLY A 611 -11.21 0.78 -16.59
C GLY A 611 -12.59 1.36 -16.85
N VAL A 612 -13.13 2.08 -15.86
CA VAL A 612 -14.40 2.80 -15.96
C VAL A 612 -14.09 4.30 -15.98
N TYR A 613 -14.56 5.00 -16.99
CA TYR A 613 -14.24 6.40 -17.26
C TYR A 613 -15.53 7.22 -17.43
N PRO A 614 -16.14 7.73 -16.33
CA PRO A 614 -17.28 8.63 -16.42
C PRO A 614 -16.95 9.90 -17.17
N HIS A 615 -17.82 10.32 -18.09
CA HIS A 615 -17.61 11.55 -18.84
C HIS A 615 -17.92 12.77 -18.00
N VAL A 616 -16.95 13.64 -17.75
CA VAL A 616 -17.08 14.77 -16.81
C VAL A 616 -18.10 15.85 -17.21
N LYS A 617 -18.42 15.96 -18.50
CA LYS A 617 -19.39 16.97 -19.05
C LYS A 617 -20.76 16.33 -19.39
N LYS A 618 -20.88 15.01 -19.29
CA LYS A 618 -22.10 14.25 -19.61
C LYS A 618 -22.28 13.15 -18.57
N PRO A 619 -22.91 13.44 -17.43
CA PRO A 619 -22.97 12.51 -16.29
C PRO A 619 -23.58 11.14 -16.61
N GLU A 620 -24.46 11.06 -17.66
CA GLU A 620 -25.08 9.82 -18.08
C GLU A 620 -24.20 8.97 -19.01
N ASP A 621 -23.07 9.51 -19.47
CA ASP A 621 -22.15 8.83 -20.39
C ASP A 621 -20.88 8.39 -19.66
N MET A 622 -20.40 7.22 -20.02
CA MET A 622 -19.12 6.70 -19.54
C MET A 622 -18.52 5.76 -20.57
N GLN A 623 -17.22 5.57 -20.49
CA GLN A 623 -16.54 4.51 -21.20
C GLN A 623 -16.19 3.38 -20.22
N PHE A 624 -16.36 2.14 -20.69
CA PHE A 624 -15.91 0.95 -19.98
C PHE A 624 -14.96 0.19 -20.90
N MET A 625 -13.72 0.07 -20.47
CA MET A 625 -12.62 -0.46 -21.26
C MET A 625 -12.08 -1.75 -20.68
N PHE A 626 -11.86 -2.74 -21.52
CA PHE A 626 -10.94 -3.83 -21.23
C PHE A 626 -9.55 -3.41 -21.68
N GLU A 627 -8.57 -3.41 -20.80
CA GLU A 627 -7.23 -2.86 -21.04
C GLU A 627 -6.18 -3.96 -20.96
N LEU A 628 -5.34 -4.02 -21.98
CA LEU A 628 -4.11 -4.80 -21.97
C LEU A 628 -2.93 -3.84 -21.89
N ARG A 629 -2.10 -4.02 -20.91
CA ARG A 629 -0.92 -3.17 -20.65
C ARG A 629 0.34 -3.96 -20.94
N VAL A 630 1.21 -3.35 -21.71
CA VAL A 630 2.53 -3.91 -22.05
C VAL A 630 3.57 -2.84 -21.78
N LYS A 631 4.63 -3.20 -21.08
CA LYS A 631 5.84 -2.37 -21.00
C LYS A 631 7.04 -3.20 -21.46
N THR A 632 7.88 -2.63 -22.29
CA THR A 632 8.99 -3.35 -22.89
C THR A 632 10.10 -2.39 -23.30
N LEU A 633 11.31 -2.90 -23.47
CA LEU A 633 12.35 -2.14 -24.16
C LEU A 633 11.96 -1.99 -25.63
N ALA A 634 12.25 -0.85 -26.24
CA ALA A 634 11.95 -0.59 -27.65
C ALA A 634 12.55 -1.66 -28.60
N SER A 635 13.71 -2.25 -28.23
CA SER A 635 14.33 -3.35 -28.96
C SER A 635 13.54 -4.66 -28.93
N GLU A 636 12.75 -4.88 -27.87
CA GLU A 636 11.98 -6.11 -27.62
C GLU A 636 10.50 -5.96 -28.01
N LEU A 637 10.09 -4.78 -28.51
CA LEU A 637 8.71 -4.49 -28.86
C LEU A 637 8.05 -5.51 -29.80
N PRO A 638 8.72 -6.02 -30.87
CA PRO A 638 8.14 -7.05 -31.75
C PRO A 638 7.80 -8.34 -30.99
N GLN A 639 8.66 -8.80 -30.10
CA GLN A 639 8.47 -10.00 -29.28
C GLN A 639 7.33 -9.79 -28.28
N ALA A 640 7.29 -8.65 -27.63
CA ALA A 640 6.23 -8.27 -26.70
C ALA A 640 4.84 -8.27 -27.36
N MET A 641 4.75 -7.73 -28.58
CA MET A 641 3.49 -7.68 -29.33
C MET A 641 3.08 -9.04 -29.90
N ASP A 642 4.02 -9.90 -30.24
CA ASP A 642 3.72 -11.28 -30.64
C ASP A 642 3.23 -12.12 -29.44
N LEU A 643 3.81 -11.96 -28.25
CA LEU A 643 3.33 -12.55 -27.00
C LEU A 643 1.91 -12.06 -26.66
N LEU A 644 1.66 -10.75 -26.80
CA LEU A 644 0.33 -10.20 -26.59
C LEU A 644 -0.71 -10.80 -27.55
N ARG A 645 -0.35 -10.90 -28.85
CA ARG A 645 -1.20 -11.58 -29.85
C ARG A 645 -1.47 -13.03 -29.45
N GLU A 646 -0.45 -13.76 -29.03
CA GLU A 646 -0.56 -15.14 -28.58
C GLU A 646 -1.57 -15.27 -27.43
N ILE A 647 -1.45 -14.41 -26.41
CA ILE A 647 -2.36 -14.37 -25.26
C ILE A 647 -3.80 -14.09 -25.70
N ILE A 648 -4.03 -13.13 -26.59
CA ILE A 648 -5.39 -12.76 -27.03
C ILE A 648 -6.02 -13.85 -27.87
N MET A 649 -5.25 -14.42 -28.83
CA MET A 649 -5.81 -15.21 -29.92
C MET A 649 -5.80 -16.70 -29.66
N THR A 650 -4.92 -17.21 -28.79
CA THR A 650 -4.66 -18.65 -28.68
C THR A 650 -4.74 -19.21 -27.26
N THR A 651 -5.15 -18.41 -26.28
CA THR A 651 -5.35 -18.90 -24.91
C THR A 651 -6.37 -20.05 -24.88
N LYS A 652 -6.00 -21.17 -24.31
CA LYS A 652 -6.82 -22.38 -24.20
C LYS A 652 -7.76 -22.31 -22.99
N ILE A 653 -8.84 -21.53 -23.13
CA ILE A 653 -9.84 -21.34 -22.06
C ILE A 653 -10.51 -22.67 -21.65
N SER A 654 -10.53 -23.64 -22.57
CA SER A 654 -11.11 -24.97 -22.35
C SER A 654 -10.27 -25.92 -21.46
N ASP A 655 -9.11 -25.50 -20.99
CA ASP A 655 -8.35 -26.27 -19.98
C ASP A 655 -9.02 -26.18 -18.60
N GLU A 656 -9.89 -27.18 -18.33
CA GLU A 656 -10.70 -27.26 -17.12
C GLU A 656 -9.85 -27.32 -15.85
N LYS A 657 -8.74 -28.09 -15.87
CA LYS A 657 -7.86 -28.21 -14.70
C LYS A 657 -7.26 -26.85 -14.34
N ARG A 658 -6.69 -26.21 -15.32
CA ARG A 658 -6.02 -24.91 -15.10
C ARG A 658 -7.01 -23.81 -14.72
N LEU A 659 -8.19 -23.79 -15.35
CA LEU A 659 -9.25 -22.83 -15.04
C LEU A 659 -9.73 -22.99 -13.59
N ARG A 660 -9.88 -24.23 -13.12
CA ARG A 660 -10.25 -24.51 -11.71
C ARG A 660 -9.19 -23.99 -10.73
N GLU A 661 -7.90 -24.25 -11.01
CA GLU A 661 -6.79 -23.74 -10.20
C GLU A 661 -6.83 -22.21 -10.11
N ILE A 662 -7.04 -21.52 -11.22
CA ILE A 662 -7.10 -20.06 -11.27
C ILE A 662 -8.30 -19.52 -10.47
N ILE A 663 -9.48 -20.14 -10.58
CA ILE A 663 -10.68 -19.71 -9.83
C ILE A 663 -10.45 -19.87 -8.31
N ALA A 664 -9.88 -21.00 -7.86
CA ALA A 664 -9.57 -21.21 -6.45
C ALA A 664 -8.56 -20.18 -5.90
N GLN A 665 -7.47 -19.93 -6.67
CA GLN A 665 -6.48 -18.90 -6.33
C GLN A 665 -7.10 -17.49 -6.33
N LEU A 666 -7.97 -17.20 -7.30
CA LEU A 666 -8.65 -15.92 -7.39
C LEU A 666 -9.54 -15.67 -6.18
N ARG A 667 -10.29 -16.67 -5.72
CA ARG A 667 -11.08 -16.59 -4.49
C ARG A 667 -10.20 -16.19 -3.30
N SER A 668 -9.14 -16.94 -3.04
CA SER A 668 -8.22 -16.65 -1.93
C SER A 668 -7.61 -15.24 -1.99
N ARG A 669 -7.24 -14.78 -3.20
CA ARG A 669 -6.68 -13.44 -3.40
C ARG A 669 -7.68 -12.31 -3.19
N VAL A 670 -8.93 -12.53 -3.59
CA VAL A 670 -9.99 -11.52 -3.36
C VAL A 670 -10.33 -11.44 -1.88
N GLU A 671 -10.38 -12.55 -1.16
CA GLU A 671 -10.56 -12.60 0.30
C GLU A 671 -9.44 -11.80 1.00
N ALA A 672 -8.17 -12.09 0.70
CA ALA A 672 -7.03 -11.36 1.25
C ALA A 672 -7.04 -9.86 0.91
N ALA A 673 -7.50 -9.49 -0.29
CA ALA A 673 -7.63 -8.08 -0.69
C ALA A 673 -8.75 -7.37 0.09
N PHE A 674 -9.84 -8.05 0.42
CA PHE A 674 -10.92 -7.49 1.23
C PHE A 674 -10.47 -7.26 2.67
N ASP A 675 -9.76 -8.21 3.27
CA ASP A 675 -9.18 -8.06 4.61
C ASP A 675 -8.22 -6.85 4.69
N GLY A 676 -7.36 -6.67 3.68
CA GLY A 676 -6.42 -5.56 3.63
C GLY A 676 -7.04 -4.19 3.28
N SER A 677 -8.22 -4.16 2.64
CA SER A 677 -8.78 -2.95 2.04
C SER A 677 -10.29 -2.79 2.25
N GLY A 678 -10.82 -3.22 3.38
CA GLY A 678 -12.26 -3.19 3.69
C GLY A 678 -12.91 -1.82 3.49
N HIS A 679 -12.20 -0.71 3.77
CA HIS A 679 -12.68 0.66 3.52
C HIS A 679 -12.95 0.93 2.02
N SER A 680 -12.08 0.44 1.13
CA SER A 680 -12.27 0.60 -0.31
C SER A 680 -13.44 -0.23 -0.83
N VAL A 681 -13.56 -1.45 -0.32
CA VAL A 681 -14.66 -2.37 -0.66
C VAL A 681 -16.01 -1.80 -0.20
N ALA A 682 -16.09 -1.33 1.06
CA ALA A 682 -17.30 -0.70 1.60
C ALA A 682 -17.71 0.55 0.82
N SER A 683 -16.74 1.43 0.47
CA SER A 683 -16.99 2.63 -0.32
C SER A 683 -17.49 2.31 -1.72
N MET A 684 -16.85 1.37 -2.41
CA MET A 684 -17.24 0.93 -3.75
C MET A 684 -18.65 0.32 -3.74
N ARG A 685 -18.96 -0.49 -2.70
CA ARG A 685 -20.29 -1.09 -2.53
C ARG A 685 -21.35 -0.03 -2.29
N ALA A 686 -21.11 0.94 -1.38
CA ALA A 686 -22.05 2.02 -1.10
C ALA A 686 -22.32 2.89 -2.35
N LEU A 687 -21.28 3.21 -3.13
CA LEU A 687 -21.41 3.96 -4.38
C LEU A 687 -22.20 3.18 -5.44
N SER A 688 -22.06 1.86 -5.50
CA SER A 688 -22.73 1.02 -6.50
C SER A 688 -24.26 1.01 -6.40
N TYR A 689 -24.83 1.42 -5.27
CA TYR A 689 -26.28 1.51 -5.10
C TYR A 689 -26.95 2.58 -5.98
N PHE A 690 -26.20 3.58 -6.43
CA PHE A 690 -26.73 4.69 -7.22
C PHE A 690 -25.84 5.11 -8.39
N SER A 691 -24.55 4.82 -8.41
CA SER A 691 -23.63 5.17 -9.49
C SER A 691 -23.43 4.01 -10.46
N ARG A 692 -23.73 4.24 -11.73
CA ARG A 692 -23.45 3.26 -12.80
C ARG A 692 -21.96 2.92 -12.87
N ALA A 693 -21.09 3.91 -12.78
CA ALA A 693 -19.66 3.72 -12.86
C ALA A 693 -19.14 2.83 -11.70
N ALA A 694 -19.59 3.10 -10.48
CA ALA A 694 -19.26 2.29 -9.32
C ALA A 694 -19.86 0.88 -9.40
N TYR A 695 -21.06 0.72 -9.98
CA TYR A 695 -21.65 -0.60 -10.19
C TYR A 695 -20.80 -1.48 -11.12
N TYR A 696 -20.25 -0.92 -12.21
CA TYR A 696 -19.37 -1.65 -13.12
C TYR A 696 -18.05 -2.04 -12.44
N GLN A 697 -17.50 -1.18 -11.61
CA GLN A 697 -16.32 -1.49 -10.81
C GLN A 697 -16.61 -2.60 -9.79
N GLU A 698 -17.70 -2.48 -9.06
CA GLU A 698 -18.13 -3.45 -8.05
C GLU A 698 -18.44 -4.82 -8.69
N ALA A 699 -19.11 -4.85 -9.82
CA ALA A 699 -19.41 -6.08 -10.54
C ALA A 699 -18.16 -6.79 -11.13
N THR A 700 -17.04 -6.10 -11.28
CA THR A 700 -15.80 -6.66 -11.86
C THR A 700 -14.66 -6.86 -10.84
N ALA A 701 -14.82 -6.38 -9.61
CA ALA A 701 -13.76 -6.44 -8.60
C ALA A 701 -14.26 -6.36 -7.14
N GLY A 702 -15.55 -6.10 -6.89
CA GLY A 702 -16.11 -5.93 -5.54
C GLY A 702 -16.79 -7.18 -5.01
N ILE A 703 -17.75 -6.98 -4.09
CA ILE A 703 -18.45 -8.07 -3.39
C ILE A 703 -19.26 -8.93 -4.37
N SER A 704 -19.99 -8.35 -5.33
CA SER A 704 -20.76 -9.15 -6.32
C SER A 704 -19.83 -9.97 -7.24
N PHE A 705 -18.63 -9.48 -7.50
CA PHE A 705 -17.60 -10.24 -8.21
C PHE A 705 -17.12 -11.43 -7.35
N TYR A 706 -16.87 -11.19 -6.06
CA TYR A 706 -16.49 -12.25 -5.13
C TYR A 706 -17.57 -13.33 -5.02
N GLU A 707 -18.85 -12.94 -4.88
CA GLU A 707 -19.99 -13.86 -4.82
C GLU A 707 -20.01 -14.81 -6.05
N LEU A 708 -19.72 -14.31 -7.26
CA LEU A 708 -19.59 -15.18 -8.45
C LEU A 708 -18.39 -16.11 -8.37
N VAL A 709 -17.23 -15.59 -7.95
CA VAL A 709 -15.98 -16.38 -7.89
C VAL A 709 -16.11 -17.51 -6.85
N ALA A 710 -16.69 -17.22 -5.69
CA ALA A 710 -16.94 -18.20 -4.63
C ALA A 710 -17.91 -19.29 -5.13
N ASP A 711 -19.02 -18.91 -5.76
CA ASP A 711 -20.00 -19.83 -6.34
C ASP A 711 -19.39 -20.70 -7.46
N LEU A 712 -18.47 -20.16 -8.26
CA LEU A 712 -17.76 -20.93 -9.28
C LEU A 712 -16.73 -21.88 -8.67
N ASP A 713 -16.05 -21.52 -7.60
CA ASP A 713 -15.10 -22.39 -6.89
C ASP A 713 -15.84 -23.60 -6.27
N GLU A 714 -16.94 -23.35 -5.56
CA GLU A 714 -17.74 -24.37 -4.89
C GLU A 714 -18.46 -25.33 -5.85
N HIS A 715 -18.99 -24.80 -6.96
CA HIS A 715 -19.79 -25.54 -7.92
C HIS A 715 -19.10 -25.70 -9.29
N PHE A 716 -17.77 -25.72 -9.32
CA PHE A 716 -16.99 -25.69 -10.55
C PHE A 716 -17.41 -26.76 -11.56
N ASN A 717 -17.54 -28.02 -11.09
CA ASN A 717 -17.87 -29.14 -11.98
C ASN A 717 -19.23 -28.99 -12.66
N GLU A 718 -20.17 -28.30 -12.05
CA GLU A 718 -21.51 -28.06 -12.57
C GLU A 718 -21.56 -26.87 -13.54
N LYS A 719 -20.69 -25.85 -13.32
CA LYS A 719 -20.72 -24.55 -14.01
C LYS A 719 -19.64 -24.36 -15.05
N LYS A 720 -18.61 -25.20 -15.06
CA LYS A 720 -17.43 -25.07 -15.94
C LYS A 720 -17.77 -24.93 -17.42
N ASP A 721 -18.69 -25.73 -17.97
CA ASP A 721 -19.02 -25.68 -19.38
C ASP A 721 -19.67 -24.33 -19.79
N ALA A 722 -20.53 -23.81 -18.92
CA ALA A 722 -21.16 -22.50 -19.12
C ALA A 722 -20.14 -21.35 -18.97
N LEU A 723 -19.21 -21.48 -18.00
CA LEU A 723 -18.11 -20.52 -17.79
C LEU A 723 -17.20 -20.47 -19.02
N ILE A 724 -16.72 -21.63 -19.49
CA ILE A 724 -15.84 -21.73 -20.67
C ILE A 724 -16.53 -21.11 -21.89
N ALA A 725 -17.79 -21.51 -22.19
CA ALA A 725 -18.52 -20.98 -23.33
C ALA A 725 -18.72 -19.45 -23.24
N GLN A 726 -18.96 -18.91 -22.05
CA GLN A 726 -19.09 -17.47 -21.84
C GLN A 726 -17.78 -16.74 -22.07
N LEU A 727 -16.68 -17.24 -21.52
CA LEU A 727 -15.35 -16.62 -21.68
C LEU A 727 -14.86 -16.67 -23.14
N GLU A 728 -15.04 -17.79 -23.84
CA GLU A 728 -14.71 -17.91 -25.27
C GLU A 728 -15.51 -16.94 -26.14
N LYS A 729 -16.81 -16.80 -25.85
CA LYS A 729 -17.65 -15.80 -26.53
C LYS A 729 -17.15 -14.37 -26.26
N MET A 730 -16.74 -14.08 -25.04
CA MET A 730 -16.25 -12.75 -24.64
C MET A 730 -14.96 -12.41 -25.38
N VAL A 731 -13.98 -13.30 -25.40
CA VAL A 731 -12.73 -13.10 -26.14
C VAL A 731 -13.00 -12.71 -27.60
N GLN A 732 -13.88 -13.45 -28.30
CA GLN A 732 -14.25 -13.16 -29.69
C GLN A 732 -15.05 -11.86 -29.88
N THR A 733 -15.70 -11.36 -28.82
CA THR A 733 -16.52 -10.15 -28.86
C THR A 733 -15.71 -8.91 -28.52
N ILE A 734 -14.78 -9.05 -27.56
CA ILE A 734 -13.96 -7.93 -27.06
C ILE A 734 -12.83 -7.60 -28.02
N PHE A 735 -12.05 -8.60 -28.44
CA PHE A 735 -10.80 -8.38 -29.17
C PHE A 735 -11.00 -8.25 -30.68
N VAL A 736 -11.74 -7.25 -31.07
CA VAL A 736 -12.00 -6.89 -32.47
C VAL A 736 -11.45 -5.48 -32.79
N PRO A 737 -10.93 -5.20 -33.99
CA PRO A 737 -10.32 -3.93 -34.34
C PRO A 737 -11.20 -2.70 -34.06
N GLU A 738 -12.50 -2.80 -34.25
CA GLU A 738 -13.45 -1.68 -34.15
C GLU A 738 -13.67 -1.22 -32.68
N ARG A 739 -13.23 -2.01 -31.69
CA ARG A 739 -13.27 -1.65 -30.29
C ARG A 739 -11.97 -1.02 -29.80
N MET A 740 -10.89 -1.13 -30.58
CA MET A 740 -9.55 -0.84 -30.12
C MET A 740 -9.22 0.66 -30.17
N ILE A 741 -8.65 1.15 -29.07
CA ILE A 741 -7.97 2.43 -28.95
C ILE A 741 -6.59 2.12 -28.34
N VAL A 742 -5.54 2.79 -28.80
CA VAL A 742 -4.20 2.59 -28.26
C VAL A 742 -3.70 3.87 -27.61
N SER A 743 -3.15 3.76 -26.41
CA SER A 743 -2.37 4.79 -25.74
C SER A 743 -0.92 4.32 -25.70
N VAL A 744 0.01 5.16 -26.12
CA VAL A 744 1.44 4.80 -26.10
C VAL A 744 2.28 5.95 -25.60
N VAL A 745 3.17 5.64 -24.63
CA VAL A 745 4.25 6.51 -24.19
C VAL A 745 5.53 6.01 -24.84
N CYS A 746 6.12 6.78 -25.71
CA CYS A 746 7.42 6.54 -26.30
C CYS A 746 8.02 7.83 -26.87
N GLU A 747 9.30 7.81 -27.20
CA GLU A 747 9.93 8.91 -27.92
C GLU A 747 9.47 8.92 -29.39
N GLU A 748 9.42 10.09 -30.04
CA GLU A 748 8.98 10.20 -31.43
C GLU A 748 9.81 9.33 -32.38
N ALA A 749 11.09 9.14 -32.08
CA ALA A 749 11.97 8.28 -32.86
C ALA A 749 11.52 6.81 -32.94
N ASP A 750 10.89 6.32 -31.87
CA ASP A 750 10.44 4.93 -31.74
C ASP A 750 9.02 4.73 -32.29
N TYR A 751 8.25 5.82 -32.49
CA TYR A 751 6.83 5.75 -32.85
C TYR A 751 6.57 4.96 -34.13
N GLN A 752 7.44 5.04 -35.14
CA GLN A 752 7.27 4.30 -36.40
C GLN A 752 7.29 2.78 -36.18
N ALA A 753 8.16 2.30 -35.29
CA ALA A 753 8.21 0.89 -34.88
C ALA A 753 6.94 0.47 -34.14
N VAL A 754 6.47 1.33 -33.23
CA VAL A 754 5.22 1.13 -32.49
C VAL A 754 4.02 1.07 -33.45
N GLU A 755 3.90 1.97 -34.40
CA GLU A 755 2.81 1.97 -35.39
C GLU A 755 2.78 0.67 -36.21
N ALA A 756 3.96 0.16 -36.61
CA ALA A 756 4.08 -1.11 -37.32
C ALA A 756 3.56 -2.29 -36.47
N GLN A 757 3.85 -2.28 -35.16
CA GLN A 757 3.39 -3.32 -34.27
C GLN A 757 1.88 -3.20 -33.96
N ILE A 758 1.34 -2.00 -33.87
CA ILE A 758 -0.12 -1.80 -33.78
C ILE A 758 -0.81 -2.35 -35.03
N ALA A 759 -0.27 -2.06 -36.23
CA ALA A 759 -0.78 -2.60 -37.49
C ALA A 759 -0.69 -4.13 -37.57
N PHE A 760 0.37 -4.73 -37.00
CA PHE A 760 0.51 -6.18 -36.84
C PHE A 760 -0.61 -6.75 -35.96
N LEU A 761 -0.86 -6.15 -34.79
CA LEU A 761 -1.91 -6.60 -33.90
C LEU A 761 -3.30 -6.51 -34.55
N LEU A 762 -3.64 -5.39 -35.16
CA LEU A 762 -4.93 -5.16 -35.87
C LEU A 762 -5.24 -6.24 -36.91
N LYS A 763 -4.24 -6.70 -37.63
CA LYS A 763 -4.41 -7.74 -38.66
C LYS A 763 -4.67 -9.13 -38.07
N ASN A 764 -4.33 -9.33 -36.81
CA ASN A 764 -4.37 -10.63 -36.14
C ASN A 764 -5.51 -10.74 -35.10
N LEU A 765 -6.28 -9.67 -34.87
CA LEU A 765 -7.47 -9.72 -34.00
C LEU A 765 -8.63 -10.48 -34.68
N TYR A 766 -9.64 -10.83 -33.90
CA TYR A 766 -10.85 -11.47 -34.41
C TYR A 766 -11.57 -10.59 -35.39
N PRO A 767 -12.09 -11.15 -36.52
CA PRO A 767 -12.85 -10.38 -37.49
C PRO A 767 -14.19 -9.95 -36.89
N SER A 768 -14.55 -8.69 -37.08
CA SER A 768 -15.86 -8.20 -36.66
C SER A 768 -17.00 -8.92 -37.36
N LYS A 769 -17.95 -9.43 -36.59
CA LYS A 769 -19.16 -10.09 -37.11
C LYS A 769 -20.28 -9.08 -37.45
N LYS A 770 -20.20 -7.86 -36.92
CA LYS A 770 -21.17 -6.76 -37.17
C LYS A 770 -20.47 -5.41 -37.00
N ILE A 771 -20.66 -4.49 -37.95
CA ILE A 771 -20.25 -3.10 -37.79
C ILE A 771 -21.26 -2.43 -36.86
N VAL A 772 -20.90 -2.28 -35.57
CA VAL A 772 -21.67 -1.47 -34.61
C VAL A 772 -21.14 -0.05 -34.69
N LYS A 773 -21.88 0.85 -35.35
CA LYS A 773 -21.48 2.25 -35.52
C LYS A 773 -21.56 3.08 -34.22
N GLU A 774 -22.47 2.73 -33.34
CA GLU A 774 -22.64 3.40 -32.04
C GLU A 774 -22.83 2.34 -30.96
N ARG A 775 -22.04 2.44 -29.87
CA ARG A 775 -22.19 1.60 -28.70
C ARG A 775 -22.92 2.38 -27.63
N SER A 776 -24.02 1.81 -27.13
CA SER A 776 -24.81 2.41 -26.07
C SER A 776 -24.68 1.58 -24.79
N LEU A 777 -24.71 2.27 -23.67
CA LEU A 777 -24.78 1.61 -22.35
C LEU A 777 -26.10 0.84 -22.23
N PRO A 778 -26.07 -0.41 -21.72
CA PRO A 778 -27.28 -1.17 -21.46
C PRO A 778 -28.14 -0.51 -20.37
N GLU A 779 -29.42 -0.83 -20.33
CA GLU A 779 -30.31 -0.38 -19.24
C GLU A 779 -29.83 -0.97 -17.91
N LEU A 780 -29.80 -0.14 -16.87
CA LEU A 780 -29.35 -0.53 -15.53
C LEU A 780 -30.28 0.10 -14.49
N HIS A 781 -30.88 -0.74 -13.67
CA HIS A 781 -31.65 -0.32 -12.51
C HIS A 781 -30.79 -0.43 -11.26
N LEU A 782 -30.63 0.67 -10.57
CA LEU A 782 -29.84 0.78 -9.35
C LEU A 782 -30.79 0.94 -8.15
N GLU A 783 -30.48 0.25 -7.07
CA GLU A 783 -31.28 0.23 -5.87
C GLU A 783 -30.44 0.49 -4.63
N LYS A 784 -30.98 1.26 -3.70
CA LYS A 784 -30.40 1.44 -2.39
C LYS A 784 -30.53 0.17 -1.58
N LYS A 785 -29.43 -0.29 -0.97
CA LYS A 785 -29.40 -1.57 -0.24
C LYS A 785 -29.05 -1.44 1.23
N ASN A 786 -28.24 -0.47 1.64
CA ASN A 786 -27.79 -0.27 3.01
C ASN A 786 -27.40 -1.60 3.68
N GLU A 787 -26.25 -2.14 3.27
CA GLU A 787 -25.80 -3.47 3.67
C GLU A 787 -24.76 -3.39 4.79
N GLY A 788 -24.82 -4.34 5.71
CA GLY A 788 -23.74 -4.66 6.64
C GLY A 788 -23.16 -6.02 6.32
N PHE A 789 -21.84 -6.09 6.11
CA PHE A 789 -21.10 -7.31 5.84
C PHE A 789 -20.27 -7.69 7.07
N MET A 790 -20.64 -8.80 7.68
CA MET A 790 -20.03 -9.31 8.91
C MET A 790 -18.79 -10.14 8.62
N ASP A 791 -17.73 -9.87 9.36
CA ASP A 791 -16.49 -10.62 9.36
C ASP A 791 -15.97 -10.87 10.79
N ALA A 792 -14.81 -11.49 10.91
CA ALA A 792 -14.16 -11.78 12.18
C ALA A 792 -13.30 -10.62 12.72
N SER A 793 -13.26 -9.48 12.05
CA SER A 793 -12.43 -8.35 12.48
C SER A 793 -12.90 -7.78 13.82
N GLN A 794 -12.01 -7.07 14.51
CA GLN A 794 -12.36 -6.34 15.76
C GLN A 794 -12.68 -4.87 15.52
N VAL A 795 -12.70 -4.45 14.26
CA VAL A 795 -12.88 -3.07 13.81
C VAL A 795 -13.90 -3.04 12.67
N GLN A 796 -14.36 -1.83 12.32
CA GLN A 796 -15.29 -1.59 11.23
C GLN A 796 -14.69 -0.66 10.18
N TYR A 797 -15.29 -0.73 8.98
CA TYR A 797 -15.13 0.20 7.88
C TYR A 797 -16.51 0.77 7.55
N VAL A 798 -16.77 2.00 7.97
CA VAL A 798 -18.10 2.65 7.87
C VAL A 798 -18.10 3.57 6.66
N ALA A 799 -18.76 3.20 5.58
CA ALA A 799 -18.83 3.99 4.34
C ALA A 799 -20.21 4.61 4.12
N ARG A 800 -20.24 5.93 3.92
CA ARG A 800 -21.41 6.72 3.57
C ARG A 800 -21.20 7.37 2.21
N ALA A 801 -22.17 7.28 1.28
CA ALA A 801 -22.02 7.76 -0.09
C ALA A 801 -23.27 8.44 -0.64
N GLY A 802 -23.09 9.27 -1.68
CA GLY A 802 -24.15 9.92 -2.45
C GLY A 802 -23.60 10.66 -3.67
N ASN A 803 -24.47 11.36 -4.43
CA ASN A 803 -24.07 12.04 -5.65
C ASN A 803 -24.67 13.44 -5.75
N TYR A 804 -23.86 14.48 -5.61
CA TYR A 804 -24.31 15.87 -5.64
C TYR A 804 -24.78 16.35 -7.02
N VAL A 805 -24.31 15.77 -8.12
CA VAL A 805 -24.75 16.17 -9.49
C VAL A 805 -26.22 15.82 -9.70
N ARG A 806 -26.68 14.71 -9.15
CA ARG A 806 -28.12 14.31 -9.20
C ARG A 806 -29.04 15.28 -8.49
N HIS A 807 -28.50 16.09 -7.58
CA HIS A 807 -29.21 17.15 -6.86
C HIS A 807 -29.03 18.53 -7.49
N GLY A 808 -28.44 18.60 -8.71
CA GLY A 808 -28.28 19.82 -9.48
C GLY A 808 -27.05 20.65 -9.14
N PHE A 809 -26.14 20.12 -8.31
CA PHE A 809 -24.86 20.77 -8.04
C PHE A 809 -23.82 20.43 -9.09
N SER A 810 -22.80 21.27 -9.21
CA SER A 810 -21.70 21.10 -10.18
C SER A 810 -20.36 21.01 -9.45
N TYR A 811 -19.42 20.30 -10.07
CA TYR A 811 -18.05 20.22 -9.57
C TYR A 811 -17.38 21.60 -9.53
N HIS A 812 -16.67 21.88 -8.43
CA HIS A 812 -15.86 23.07 -8.23
C HIS A 812 -14.53 22.73 -7.56
N GLY A 813 -13.45 23.45 -7.91
CA GLY A 813 -12.11 23.22 -7.33
C GLY A 813 -12.05 23.30 -5.81
N ALA A 814 -12.95 24.04 -5.16
CA ALA A 814 -13.08 24.07 -3.71
C ALA A 814 -13.34 22.70 -3.07
N LEU A 815 -13.89 21.72 -3.81
CA LEU A 815 -14.08 20.34 -3.35
C LEU A 815 -12.73 19.61 -3.11
N ARG A 816 -11.67 19.99 -3.84
CA ARG A 816 -10.34 19.45 -3.53
C ARG A 816 -9.79 19.99 -2.21
N ILE A 817 -10.05 21.27 -1.92
CA ILE A 817 -9.68 21.88 -0.63
C ILE A 817 -10.48 21.23 0.48
N LEU A 818 -11.77 21.01 0.25
CA LEU A 818 -12.66 20.34 1.21
C LEU A 818 -12.14 18.92 1.54
N LYS A 819 -11.56 18.20 0.57
CA LYS A 819 -10.93 16.90 0.82
C LYS A 819 -9.85 17.00 1.89
N VAL A 820 -9.00 18.02 1.82
CA VAL A 820 -7.94 18.27 2.81
C VAL A 820 -8.54 18.66 4.16
N ILE A 821 -9.49 19.59 4.18
CA ILE A 821 -10.17 20.04 5.41
C ILE A 821 -10.86 18.88 6.13
N MET A 822 -11.64 18.08 5.39
CA MET A 822 -12.32 16.92 5.97
C MET A 822 -11.35 15.87 6.47
N GLY A 823 -10.32 15.54 5.67
CA GLY A 823 -9.35 14.48 5.98
C GLY A 823 -8.44 14.79 7.17
N TYR A 824 -8.18 16.08 7.47
CA TYR A 824 -7.17 16.46 8.45
C TYR A 824 -7.68 17.41 9.56
N ASP A 825 -8.92 17.86 9.50
CA ASP A 825 -9.54 18.62 10.58
C ASP A 825 -10.79 17.90 11.10
N TYR A 826 -11.93 18.00 10.41
CA TYR A 826 -13.20 17.52 10.97
C TYR A 826 -13.23 16.01 11.22
N LEU A 827 -12.95 15.21 10.21
CA LEU A 827 -12.96 13.74 10.33
C LEU A 827 -11.78 13.25 11.17
N TRP A 828 -10.60 13.83 10.99
CA TRP A 828 -9.43 13.49 11.77
C TRP A 828 -9.67 13.65 13.28
N ILE A 829 -10.20 14.79 13.67
CA ILE A 829 -10.45 15.08 15.09
C ILE A 829 -11.56 14.18 15.65
N ASN A 830 -12.67 14.01 14.92
CA ASN A 830 -13.84 13.35 15.48
C ASN A 830 -13.82 11.83 15.31
N VAL A 831 -13.31 11.31 14.19
CA VAL A 831 -13.27 9.86 13.89
C VAL A 831 -11.99 9.22 14.42
N ARG A 832 -10.81 9.85 14.20
CA ARG A 832 -9.52 9.31 14.65
C ARG A 832 -9.21 9.73 16.08
N VAL A 833 -8.97 11.01 16.35
CA VAL A 833 -8.44 11.47 17.64
C VAL A 833 -9.41 11.19 18.80
N LYS A 834 -10.70 11.49 18.62
CA LYS A 834 -11.73 11.25 19.65
C LYS A 834 -12.37 9.87 19.53
N GLY A 835 -12.46 9.33 18.32
CA GLY A 835 -13.13 8.07 18.05
C GLY A 835 -12.23 6.87 18.17
N GLY A 836 -10.90 7.04 18.04
CA GLY A 836 -9.91 5.97 18.10
C GLY A 836 -9.79 5.15 16.83
N ALA A 837 -10.35 5.59 15.71
CA ALA A 837 -10.12 4.97 14.41
C ALA A 837 -8.68 5.23 13.94
N TYR A 838 -8.11 4.30 13.15
CA TYR A 838 -6.78 4.54 12.58
C TYR A 838 -6.78 5.63 11.52
N GLY A 839 -7.85 5.74 10.73
CA GLY A 839 -7.96 6.76 9.70
C GLY A 839 -9.38 7.06 9.23
N CYS A 840 -9.50 8.06 8.39
CA CYS A 840 -10.74 8.43 7.72
C CYS A 840 -10.42 9.05 6.35
N MET A 841 -11.22 8.72 5.35
CA MET A 841 -11.05 9.19 3.99
C MET A 841 -12.33 9.82 3.47
N ASN A 842 -12.17 10.69 2.48
CA ASN A 842 -13.29 11.30 1.77
C ASN A 842 -12.91 11.57 0.31
N SER A 843 -13.90 11.59 -0.58
CA SER A 843 -13.67 11.83 -2.01
C SER A 843 -14.86 12.52 -2.65
N TYR A 844 -14.58 13.42 -3.58
CA TYR A 844 -15.53 14.21 -4.35
C TYR A 844 -15.17 14.13 -5.83
N MET A 845 -15.85 13.25 -6.56
CA MET A 845 -15.52 13.00 -7.96
C MET A 845 -16.24 14.00 -8.89
N ARG A 846 -15.68 14.24 -10.08
CA ARG A 846 -16.24 15.18 -11.05
C ARG A 846 -17.62 14.77 -11.59
N ASN A 847 -17.93 13.48 -11.60
CA ASN A 847 -19.27 12.95 -11.96
C ASN A 847 -20.28 13.05 -10.82
N GLY A 848 -19.89 13.63 -9.68
CA GLY A 848 -20.74 13.83 -8.52
C GLY A 848 -20.64 12.76 -7.44
N ASP A 849 -20.07 11.61 -7.72
CA ASP A 849 -19.88 10.53 -6.76
C ASP A 849 -19.03 11.01 -5.59
N THR A 850 -19.55 10.82 -4.39
CA THR A 850 -18.94 11.30 -3.15
C THR A 850 -19.06 10.23 -2.08
N TYR A 851 -18.00 10.02 -1.30
CA TYR A 851 -18.05 9.15 -0.14
C TYR A 851 -17.22 9.67 1.03
N PHE A 852 -17.59 9.21 2.22
CA PHE A 852 -16.84 9.31 3.47
C PHE A 852 -16.68 7.90 4.02
N VAL A 853 -15.50 7.55 4.53
CA VAL A 853 -15.25 6.21 5.08
C VAL A 853 -14.24 6.24 6.21
N SER A 854 -14.50 5.46 7.27
CA SER A 854 -13.53 5.21 8.34
C SER A 854 -12.68 3.96 8.05
N TYR A 855 -11.49 3.91 8.66
CA TYR A 855 -10.53 2.82 8.50
C TYR A 855 -10.10 2.29 9.86
N ARG A 856 -10.26 0.98 10.07
CA ARG A 856 -10.00 0.31 11.36
C ARG A 856 -10.65 1.08 12.52
N ASP A 857 -11.97 1.23 12.46
CA ASP A 857 -12.77 2.06 13.36
C ASP A 857 -13.40 1.18 14.46
N PRO A 858 -13.19 1.47 15.74
CA PRO A 858 -13.87 0.75 16.82
C PRO A 858 -15.36 1.12 16.92
N ASN A 859 -15.81 2.21 16.29
CA ASN A 859 -17.19 2.68 16.36
C ASN A 859 -17.96 2.40 15.07
N LEU A 860 -19.29 2.37 15.17
CA LEU A 860 -20.19 2.23 14.02
C LEU A 860 -21.17 3.40 13.95
N LYS A 861 -22.23 3.42 14.77
CA LYS A 861 -23.26 4.45 14.76
C LYS A 861 -22.71 5.84 15.06
N LYS A 862 -21.79 5.95 15.99
CA LYS A 862 -21.15 7.22 16.34
C LYS A 862 -20.41 7.82 15.14
N THR A 863 -19.75 7.02 14.34
CA THR A 863 -19.06 7.48 13.12
C THR A 863 -20.05 7.93 12.05
N ASP A 864 -21.14 7.20 11.85
CA ASP A 864 -22.20 7.60 10.93
C ASP A 864 -22.86 8.94 11.36
N GLU A 865 -23.08 9.15 12.65
CA GLU A 865 -23.58 10.42 13.20
C GLU A 865 -22.57 11.58 13.00
N ILE A 866 -21.25 11.30 13.05
CA ILE A 866 -20.23 12.32 12.76
C ILE A 866 -20.32 12.77 11.31
N TYR A 867 -20.59 11.88 10.36
CA TYR A 867 -20.81 12.27 8.96
C TYR A 867 -22.02 13.20 8.79
N ASP A 868 -23.12 12.93 9.49
CA ASP A 868 -24.29 13.81 9.47
C ASP A 868 -24.02 15.23 10.03
N GLY A 869 -22.96 15.39 10.82
CA GLY A 869 -22.51 16.70 11.36
C GLY A 869 -21.74 17.58 10.38
N ILE A 870 -21.24 17.04 9.24
CA ILE A 870 -20.41 17.79 8.28
C ILE A 870 -21.08 19.07 7.76
N PRO A 871 -22.36 19.09 7.34
CA PRO A 871 -23.00 20.31 6.87
C PRO A 871 -23.04 21.41 7.92
N GLN A 872 -23.24 21.07 9.19
CA GLN A 872 -23.22 22.04 10.28
C GLN A 872 -21.80 22.61 10.51
N TYR A 873 -20.78 21.78 10.44
CA TYR A 873 -19.40 22.23 10.50
C TYR A 873 -19.10 23.23 9.38
N LEU A 874 -19.47 22.91 8.13
CA LEU A 874 -19.29 23.79 6.98
C LEU A 874 -20.03 25.11 7.12
N ALA A 875 -21.25 25.11 7.66
CA ALA A 875 -22.02 26.34 7.90
C ALA A 875 -21.29 27.33 8.82
N HIS A 876 -20.47 26.84 9.73
CA HIS A 876 -19.70 27.63 10.70
C HIS A 876 -18.21 27.74 10.35
N PHE A 877 -17.79 27.16 9.24
CA PHE A 877 -16.38 27.18 8.83
C PHE A 877 -15.87 28.62 8.67
N LYS A 878 -14.76 28.90 9.31
CA LYS A 878 -14.04 30.18 9.21
C LYS A 878 -12.56 29.89 9.20
N ALA A 879 -11.89 30.44 8.23
CA ALA A 879 -10.45 30.38 8.11
C ALA A 879 -9.91 31.77 7.77
N ASP A 880 -8.85 32.19 8.47
CA ASP A 880 -8.15 33.39 8.10
C ASP A 880 -7.24 33.14 6.87
N GLU A 881 -6.56 34.19 6.37
CA GLU A 881 -5.75 34.10 5.17
C GLU A 881 -4.62 33.07 5.30
N ARG A 882 -4.02 32.92 6.48
CA ARG A 882 -2.98 31.92 6.72
C ARG A 882 -3.56 30.50 6.68
N GLU A 883 -4.68 30.29 7.30
CA GLU A 883 -5.36 28.97 7.34
C GLU A 883 -5.83 28.56 5.94
N MET A 884 -6.44 29.47 5.18
CA MET A 884 -6.81 29.19 3.79
C MET A 884 -5.61 28.90 2.91
N THR A 885 -4.53 29.67 3.05
CA THR A 885 -3.28 29.43 2.31
C THR A 885 -2.72 28.04 2.61
N LYS A 886 -2.76 27.60 3.86
CA LYS A 886 -2.35 26.27 4.28
C LYS A 886 -3.13 25.16 3.54
N TYR A 887 -4.43 25.19 3.56
CA TYR A 887 -5.26 24.19 2.85
C TYR A 887 -5.05 24.21 1.33
N ILE A 888 -4.84 25.38 0.74
CA ILE A 888 -4.54 25.54 -0.68
C ILE A 888 -3.19 24.90 -1.00
N ILE A 889 -2.16 25.13 -0.19
CA ILE A 889 -0.83 24.53 -0.39
C ILE A 889 -0.92 22.99 -0.36
N GLY A 890 -1.56 22.40 0.65
CA GLY A 890 -1.75 20.95 0.73
C GLY A 890 -2.55 20.39 -0.46
N THR A 891 -3.53 21.14 -0.95
CA THR A 891 -4.29 20.76 -2.15
C THR A 891 -3.42 20.79 -3.41
N ILE A 892 -2.60 21.82 -3.56
CA ILE A 892 -1.67 21.95 -4.70
C ILE A 892 -0.58 20.88 -4.65
N SER A 893 -0.14 20.49 -3.45
CA SER A 893 0.79 19.37 -3.29
C SER A 893 0.26 18.08 -3.91
N ASP A 894 -1.00 17.73 -3.61
CA ASP A 894 -1.68 16.55 -4.21
C ASP A 894 -1.79 16.68 -5.74
N MET A 895 -2.07 17.89 -6.26
CA MET A 895 -2.19 18.16 -7.70
C MET A 895 -0.86 18.12 -8.45
N ASP A 896 0.24 18.43 -7.79
CA ASP A 896 1.59 18.55 -8.37
C ASP A 896 2.51 17.37 -8.05
N THR A 897 1.96 16.28 -7.51
CA THR A 897 2.73 15.05 -7.23
C THR A 897 3.54 14.63 -8.46
N PRO A 898 4.86 14.42 -8.33
CA PRO A 898 5.71 13.99 -9.42
C PRO A 898 5.24 12.69 -10.06
N MET A 899 5.28 12.64 -11.38
CA MET A 899 4.86 11.46 -12.16
C MET A 899 5.98 11.01 -13.08
N ASN A 900 6.20 9.70 -13.17
CA ASN A 900 7.04 9.09 -14.19
C ASN A 900 6.37 9.14 -15.58
N PRO A 901 7.07 8.79 -16.67
CA PRO A 901 6.50 8.80 -18.02
C PRO A 901 5.22 7.97 -18.17
N SER A 902 5.20 6.75 -17.62
CA SER A 902 4.03 5.87 -17.63
C SER A 902 2.81 6.53 -16.99
N ALA A 903 2.98 7.11 -15.81
CA ALA A 903 1.91 7.81 -15.05
C ALA A 903 1.41 9.07 -15.77
N LYS A 904 2.32 9.86 -16.39
CA LYS A 904 1.93 11.03 -17.23
C LYS A 904 1.09 10.62 -18.44
N GLY A 905 1.46 9.54 -19.12
CA GLY A 905 0.68 8.98 -20.21
C GLY A 905 -0.69 8.46 -19.74
N ALA A 906 -0.72 7.72 -18.65
CA ALA A 906 -1.96 7.21 -18.06
C ALA A 906 -2.92 8.34 -17.64
N ARG A 907 -2.41 9.40 -17.00
CA ARG A 907 -3.20 10.61 -16.66
C ARG A 907 -3.76 11.28 -17.91
N SER A 908 -2.93 11.43 -18.94
CA SER A 908 -3.32 12.08 -20.20
C SER A 908 -4.38 11.26 -20.95
N MET A 909 -4.23 9.94 -20.99
CA MET A 909 -5.21 9.04 -21.58
C MET A 909 -6.54 9.02 -20.79
N THR A 910 -6.48 9.02 -19.47
CA THR A 910 -7.67 9.11 -18.61
C THR A 910 -8.44 10.40 -18.87
N ALA A 911 -7.75 11.53 -18.95
CA ALA A 911 -8.37 12.82 -19.30
C ALA A 911 -9.07 12.76 -20.67
N TYR A 912 -8.42 12.16 -21.68
CA TYR A 912 -9.02 11.95 -23.00
C TYR A 912 -10.32 11.13 -22.93
N LEU A 913 -10.31 9.99 -22.24
CA LEU A 913 -11.48 9.11 -22.11
C LEU A 913 -12.63 9.77 -21.34
N GLN A 914 -12.32 10.58 -20.34
CA GLN A 914 -13.31 11.32 -19.53
C GLN A 914 -13.79 12.61 -20.19
N GLY A 915 -13.20 13.02 -21.34
CA GLY A 915 -13.55 14.27 -22.01
C GLY A 915 -13.06 15.52 -21.28
N LEU A 916 -11.98 15.40 -20.51
CA LEU A 916 -11.25 16.50 -19.88
C LEU A 916 -10.24 17.09 -20.85
N ASP A 917 -10.23 18.42 -20.95
CA ASP A 917 -9.19 19.16 -21.66
C ASP A 917 -8.29 19.97 -20.69
N PHE A 918 -7.23 20.56 -21.21
CA PHE A 918 -6.31 21.34 -20.40
C PHE A 918 -6.98 22.57 -19.77
N ALA A 919 -7.96 23.18 -20.45
CA ALA A 919 -8.68 24.33 -19.94
C ALA A 919 -9.52 23.97 -18.69
N ASP A 920 -10.11 22.76 -18.64
CA ASP A 920 -10.83 22.27 -17.48
C ASP A 920 -9.89 22.09 -16.26
N ILE A 921 -8.70 21.55 -16.50
CA ILE A 921 -7.69 21.32 -15.45
C ILE A 921 -7.12 22.65 -14.95
N GLN A 922 -6.85 23.59 -15.85
CA GLN A 922 -6.38 24.93 -15.49
C GLN A 922 -7.45 25.67 -14.69
N LYS A 923 -8.71 25.62 -15.12
CA LYS A 923 -9.82 26.22 -14.40
C LYS A 923 -9.94 25.70 -12.97
N GLU A 924 -9.82 24.38 -12.79
CA GLU A 924 -9.82 23.78 -11.46
C GLU A 924 -8.69 24.33 -10.59
N ARG A 925 -7.48 24.41 -11.14
CA ARG A 925 -6.31 24.95 -10.46
C ARG A 925 -6.50 26.42 -10.08
N ASP A 926 -7.04 27.23 -10.98
CA ASP A 926 -7.35 28.63 -10.71
C ASP A 926 -8.37 28.78 -9.58
N GLN A 927 -9.39 27.91 -9.54
CA GLN A 927 -10.38 27.86 -8.48
C GLN A 927 -9.77 27.45 -7.14
N VAL A 928 -8.81 26.51 -7.13
CA VAL A 928 -8.10 26.11 -5.90
C VAL A 928 -7.24 27.25 -5.38
N ILE A 929 -6.40 27.87 -6.24
CA ILE A 929 -5.48 28.93 -5.83
C ILE A 929 -6.25 30.18 -5.37
N GLY A 930 -7.39 30.49 -5.99
CA GLY A 930 -8.23 31.65 -5.69
C GLY A 930 -9.26 31.45 -4.60
N ALA A 931 -9.36 30.25 -4.02
CA ALA A 931 -10.42 29.92 -3.08
C ALA A 931 -10.38 30.74 -1.78
N THR A 932 -11.56 30.99 -1.26
CA THR A 932 -11.81 31.68 0.02
C THR A 932 -12.56 30.78 0.99
N ASP A 933 -12.65 31.20 2.24
CA ASP A 933 -13.46 30.48 3.24
C ASP A 933 -14.97 30.51 2.93
N GLU A 934 -15.43 31.52 2.15
CA GLU A 934 -16.82 31.58 1.65
C GLU A 934 -17.10 30.47 0.63
N ASP A 935 -16.13 30.14 -0.24
CA ASP A 935 -16.26 29.05 -1.21
C ASP A 935 -16.44 27.71 -0.49
N ILE A 936 -15.72 27.50 0.63
CA ILE A 936 -15.86 26.30 1.46
C ILE A 936 -17.23 26.26 2.15
N ARG A 937 -17.67 27.37 2.77
CA ARG A 937 -19.01 27.43 3.36
C ARG A 937 -20.11 27.18 2.33
N GLY A 938 -19.91 27.66 1.09
CA GLY A 938 -20.83 27.45 -0.02
C GLY A 938 -21.06 25.99 -0.41
N LEU A 939 -20.18 25.07 0.00
CA LEU A 939 -20.34 23.62 -0.24
C LEU A 939 -21.31 22.93 0.72
N LYS A 940 -21.81 23.64 1.75
CA LYS A 940 -22.68 23.07 2.79
C LYS A 940 -23.89 22.32 2.20
N ASP A 941 -24.63 22.95 1.30
CA ASP A 941 -25.87 22.40 0.76
C ASP A 941 -25.59 21.24 -0.21
N LEU A 942 -24.46 21.31 -0.93
CA LEU A 942 -23.96 20.21 -1.76
C LEU A 942 -23.69 18.97 -0.90
N ILE A 943 -22.95 19.13 0.21
CA ILE A 943 -22.62 18.00 1.10
C ILE A 943 -23.88 17.51 1.82
N ALA A 944 -24.77 18.40 2.25
CA ALA A 944 -26.05 18.00 2.84
C ALA A 944 -26.84 17.10 1.89
N SER A 945 -26.91 17.45 0.59
CA SER A 945 -27.64 16.66 -0.41
C SER A 945 -27.07 15.25 -0.58
N VAL A 946 -25.74 15.09 -0.48
CA VAL A 946 -25.06 13.78 -0.52
C VAL A 946 -25.41 12.93 0.69
N LEU A 947 -25.36 13.52 1.90
CA LEU A 947 -25.58 12.79 3.15
C LEU A 947 -27.07 12.46 3.38
N GLU A 948 -28.01 13.26 2.86
CA GLU A 948 -29.44 13.00 2.90
C GLU A 948 -29.84 11.74 2.13
N GLU A 949 -29.07 11.31 1.15
CA GLU A 949 -29.29 10.04 0.44
C GLU A 949 -29.16 8.82 1.37
N LYS A 950 -28.38 8.91 2.43
CA LYS A 950 -28.17 7.85 3.44
C LYS A 950 -27.84 6.48 2.82
N ASN A 951 -26.98 6.45 1.80
CA ASN A 951 -26.43 5.20 1.30
C ASN A 951 -25.28 4.77 2.22
N LEU A 952 -25.46 3.62 2.87
CA LEU A 952 -24.54 3.10 3.89
C LEU A 952 -24.08 1.69 3.51
N CYS A 953 -22.79 1.45 3.59
CA CYS A 953 -22.22 0.10 3.60
C CYS A 953 -21.17 0.00 4.70
N VAL A 954 -21.25 -1.06 5.48
CA VAL A 954 -20.30 -1.33 6.57
C VAL A 954 -19.75 -2.75 6.39
N ILE A 955 -18.43 -2.88 6.56
CA ILE A 955 -17.76 -4.17 6.69
C ILE A 955 -17.14 -4.21 8.08
N GLY A 956 -17.28 -5.30 8.82
CA GLY A 956 -16.61 -5.43 10.10
C GLY A 956 -17.25 -6.39 11.10
N ASN A 957 -16.93 -6.15 12.36
CA ASN A 957 -17.20 -7.03 13.49
C ASN A 957 -18.66 -7.54 13.55
N GLU A 958 -18.81 -8.85 13.53
CA GLU A 958 -20.09 -9.55 13.50
C GLU A 958 -21.01 -9.13 14.66
N ASP A 959 -20.49 -9.07 15.89
CA ASP A 959 -21.29 -8.75 17.07
C ASP A 959 -21.73 -7.30 17.08
N ASN A 960 -20.83 -6.41 16.64
CA ASN A 960 -21.10 -4.98 16.58
C ASN A 960 -22.18 -4.66 15.54
N LEU A 961 -22.09 -5.25 14.36
CA LEU A 961 -23.09 -5.09 13.30
C LEU A 961 -24.46 -5.66 13.72
N LYS A 962 -24.50 -6.84 14.35
CA LYS A 962 -25.72 -7.45 14.87
C LYS A 962 -26.39 -6.61 15.95
N SER A 963 -25.60 -6.03 16.86
CA SER A 963 -26.11 -5.19 17.94
C SER A 963 -26.74 -3.88 17.44
N GLN A 964 -26.37 -3.42 16.25
CA GLN A 964 -26.87 -2.20 15.59
C GLN A 964 -27.56 -2.50 14.25
N SER A 965 -28.24 -3.65 14.19
CA SER A 965 -28.89 -4.17 12.97
C SER A 965 -29.96 -3.23 12.38
N ASP A 966 -30.51 -2.30 13.18
CA ASP A 966 -31.47 -1.29 12.76
C ASP A 966 -30.91 -0.27 11.76
N MET A 967 -29.61 -0.17 11.63
CA MET A 967 -28.93 0.68 10.64
C MET A 967 -28.99 0.12 9.21
N PHE A 968 -29.26 -1.17 9.05
CA PHE A 968 -29.12 -1.90 7.80
C PHE A 968 -30.46 -2.40 7.26
N MET A 969 -30.59 -2.39 5.93
CA MET A 969 -31.69 -3.10 5.25
C MET A 969 -31.39 -4.61 5.17
N GLN A 970 -30.10 -4.97 5.11
CA GLN A 970 -29.61 -6.36 5.05
C GLN A 970 -28.31 -6.51 5.83
N LEU A 971 -28.22 -7.60 6.58
CA LEU A 971 -26.97 -8.08 7.17
C LEU A 971 -26.59 -9.39 6.48
N LYS A 972 -25.34 -9.51 6.07
CA LYS A 972 -24.77 -10.66 5.38
C LYS A 972 -23.41 -11.02 5.99
N ASN A 973 -22.99 -12.24 5.83
CA ASN A 973 -21.60 -12.59 6.05
C ASN A 973 -20.78 -12.20 4.81
N LEU A 974 -19.58 -11.70 4.99
CA LEU A 974 -18.75 -11.19 3.88
C LEU A 974 -18.31 -12.34 2.96
N TYR A 975 -18.02 -13.49 3.54
CA TYR A 975 -17.45 -14.64 2.85
C TYR A 975 -18.45 -15.82 2.68
N GLU A 976 -19.76 -15.52 2.63
CA GLU A 976 -20.81 -16.51 2.43
C GLU A 976 -21.37 -16.48 1.00
#